data_4b447a7386cc0f0bdd09cde6b8ff6f07
#
_entry.id   4b447a7386cc0f0bdd09cde6b8ff6f07
#
_cell.length_a   1.000
_cell.length_b   1.000
_cell.length_c   1.000
_cell.angle_alpha   90.00
_cell.angle_beta   90.00
_cell.angle_gamma   90.00
#
_symmetry.space_group_name_H-M   'P 1'
#
loop_
_entity.id
_entity.type
_entity.pdbx_description
1 polymer ?
#
loop_
_entity_poly.entity_id
_entity_poly.type
_entity_poly.pdbx_seq_one_letter_code
_entity_poly.pdbx_strand_id
1 'polypeptide(L)'
;MGFRLYQLEPHGPFRSPLLLLLLLVSCLVILGTIPSWAAEAPHTLYLNELIGRAEAMHLAEEREWHVLLHYRRTLLGGTESMQDDPGFFLSPEGKTNPQAELASTLAGFFSGELIGRSKQPAQCAFVARYHWLNEKLQFDATRLFPQPCERFTRWFDEFNADAITVIFPSGFMNNPSSMFGHTFLRVDGKEQTPQTRILAYTINYAAQLPADAGVEYAIKGIFGVYPGYFSTIPYYLKVQEYRDIDNRDIWEYRLNLTAPQVRRLLMHTWELGNAYFDYFFFGENCAYHILSLLEAAEPSVHLLDRFPVYTIPIDTVRLVRESGLVGEVVSRPSRSTLVRRKRAAMSADERVWFDRLIRNPANLQSEGFRALQQDRQAFVLETASDYLLQHSAVGGEEGSPFREKNRTILRARSELKVTPRDLPIEPYVKQPDLGHGTSRIGIGAGWRNHRAFEETNIRAAYHDLLDPEPGFTPDAQIEIMSLSLRHYHDQSQARVERFSPINIVSLAPMDSLSQLPSWKVNVGMQTIRHNGCTLCSNGVANVGLGAAAETALFKREVYFAFAEAEANYSRAYEERHRVGGGGTVGMLADVTDRWKLMVSGSYLRYALGDKSDDIRWYAGSRYTLSQNWALRVEYNHRDRDNDLVFSVQAFF
;
A
#
# COMPACT_ATOMS: atom_id res chain seq x y z
N MET A 1 39.25 38.58 -1.26
CA MET A 1 39.78 39.67 -2.12
C MET A 1 38.58 40.28 -2.83
N GLY A 2 38.19 41.51 -2.70
CA GLY A 2 38.70 42.69 -2.00
C GLY A 2 37.56 43.73 -1.98
N PHE A 3 37.51 44.36 -0.86
CA PHE A 3 36.69 45.52 -0.51
C PHE A 3 36.72 46.67 -1.53
N ARG A 4 35.63 47.43 -1.61
CA ARG A 4 35.72 48.90 -1.52
C ARG A 4 34.39 49.57 -1.14
N LEU A 5 34.38 50.12 0.05
CA LEU A 5 33.56 51.22 0.55
C LEU A 5 33.94 52.51 -0.17
N TYR A 6 32.93 53.38 -0.36
CA TYR A 6 33.24 54.84 -0.38
C TYR A 6 32.19 55.58 0.44
N GLN A 7 32.75 56.50 1.26
CA GLN A 7 32.14 57.33 2.26
C GLN A 7 31.60 58.66 1.71
N LEU A 8 30.58 59.18 2.37
CA LEU A 8 30.16 60.48 2.86
C LEU A 8 31.09 61.70 2.56
N GLU A 9 30.55 62.89 2.24
CA GLU A 9 30.11 64.00 3.11
C GLU A 9 29.94 65.33 2.34
N PRO A 10 29.66 66.52 3.02
CA PRO A 10 28.38 67.17 3.05
C PRO A 10 28.45 68.68 2.64
N HIS A 11 27.45 69.50 3.05
CA HIS A 11 27.29 70.98 3.13
C HIS A 11 26.34 71.60 2.12
N GLY A 12 25.36 72.35 2.48
CA GLY A 12 25.06 73.32 3.47
C GLY A 12 23.91 74.24 2.97
N PRO A 13 23.38 75.20 3.65
CA PRO A 13 21.95 75.53 3.71
C PRO A 13 21.49 76.73 2.82
N PHE A 14 20.22 76.69 2.39
CA PHE A 14 19.54 77.92 2.03
C PHE A 14 18.06 77.93 2.39
N ARG A 15 17.66 79.04 2.87
CA ARG A 15 16.47 79.53 3.55
C ARG A 15 15.17 79.35 2.76
N SER A 16 14.13 79.09 3.51
CA SER A 16 12.69 78.94 3.17
C SER A 16 12.08 80.08 2.39
N PRO A 17 10.96 79.73 1.68
CA PRO A 17 9.67 80.27 2.07
C PRO A 17 8.57 79.21 2.13
N LEU A 18 8.42 78.57 3.29
CA LEU A 18 7.48 77.47 3.51
C LEU A 18 6.20 77.91 4.27
N LEU A 19 5.92 79.21 4.42
CA LEU A 19 4.75 79.65 5.21
C LEU A 19 3.54 80.11 4.37
N LEU A 20 3.69 80.34 3.07
CA LEU A 20 2.53 80.73 2.22
C LEU A 20 1.89 79.57 1.48
N LEU A 21 2.55 78.38 1.44
CA LEU A 21 2.02 77.18 0.78
C LEU A 21 1.12 76.31 1.70
N LEU A 22 1.30 76.48 3.00
CA LEU A 22 0.54 75.71 4.01
C LEU A 22 -0.89 76.20 4.25
N LEU A 23 -1.20 77.47 3.92
CA LEU A 23 -2.55 78.00 4.04
C LEU A 23 -3.44 77.75 2.82
N LEU A 24 -2.87 77.51 1.63
CA LEU A 24 -3.62 77.14 0.43
C LEU A 24 -3.92 75.63 0.32
N VAL A 25 -3.15 74.78 0.97
CA VAL A 25 -3.38 73.37 1.01
C VAL A 25 -4.44 72.97 2.04
N SER A 26 -4.62 73.79 3.11
CA SER A 26 -5.63 73.52 4.14
C SER A 26 -7.07 73.86 3.70
N CYS A 27 -7.30 74.65 2.70
CA CYS A 27 -8.64 74.98 2.16
C CYS A 27 -9.08 73.94 1.07
N LEU A 28 -8.14 73.21 0.45
CA LEU A 28 -8.45 72.19 -0.57
C LEU A 28 -8.74 70.84 0.01
N VAL A 29 -8.42 70.56 1.29
CA VAL A 29 -8.65 69.29 1.96
C VAL A 29 -10.04 69.17 2.60
N ILE A 30 -10.78 70.33 2.76
CA ILE A 30 -12.11 70.28 3.41
C ILE A 30 -13.27 70.18 2.38
N LEU A 31 -13.00 70.22 1.08
CA LEU A 31 -14.02 70.07 0.03
C LEU A 31 -13.97 68.69 -0.70
N GLY A 32 -13.20 67.74 -0.23
CA GLY A 32 -12.96 66.45 -0.89
C GLY A 32 -13.36 65.19 -0.13
N THR A 33 -14.06 65.25 0.98
CA THR A 33 -14.62 64.05 1.64
C THR A 33 -16.13 63.99 1.44
N ILE A 34 -16.55 63.86 0.18
CA ILE A 34 -17.78 63.12 -0.09
C ILE A 34 -17.39 61.65 0.11
N PRO A 35 -18.01 60.90 1.06
CA PRO A 35 -17.84 59.46 1.03
C PRO A 35 -18.37 59.01 -0.32
N SER A 36 -17.48 58.65 -1.25
CA SER A 36 -17.90 57.91 -2.42
C SER A 36 -18.51 56.63 -1.89
N TRP A 37 -19.80 56.54 -1.86
CA TRP A 37 -20.49 55.28 -1.89
C TRP A 37 -20.10 54.70 -3.27
N ALA A 38 -18.94 54.03 -3.34
CA ALA A 38 -18.60 53.20 -4.45
C ALA A 38 -19.69 52.13 -4.42
N ALA A 39 -20.62 52.19 -5.36
CA ALA A 39 -21.52 51.07 -5.58
C ALA A 39 -20.62 49.82 -5.74
N GLU A 40 -20.76 48.87 -4.84
CA GLU A 40 -20.02 47.60 -4.93
C GLU A 40 -20.19 47.08 -6.35
N ALA A 41 -19.08 46.64 -6.97
CA ALA A 41 -19.15 46.12 -8.31
C ALA A 41 -20.20 44.96 -8.35
N PRO A 42 -21.01 44.82 -9.39
CA PRO A 42 -22.10 43.82 -9.46
C PRO A 42 -21.62 42.38 -9.11
N HIS A 43 -20.36 42.10 -9.37
CA HIS A 43 -19.70 40.84 -8.99
C HIS A 43 -19.54 40.67 -7.48
N THR A 44 -19.18 41.75 -6.74
CA THR A 44 -19.02 41.73 -5.28
C THR A 44 -20.36 41.51 -4.58
N LEU A 45 -21.43 42.12 -5.07
CA LEU A 45 -22.79 41.92 -4.51
C LEU A 45 -23.27 40.47 -4.68
N TYR A 46 -23.02 39.87 -5.85
CA TYR A 46 -23.42 38.49 -6.06
C TYR A 46 -22.57 37.49 -5.28
N LEU A 47 -21.27 37.70 -5.15
CA LEU A 47 -20.39 36.91 -4.30
C LEU A 47 -20.87 36.93 -2.84
N ASN A 48 -21.19 38.10 -2.29
CA ASN A 48 -21.70 38.25 -0.93
C ASN A 48 -23.06 37.55 -0.76
N GLU A 49 -23.93 37.60 -1.77
CA GLU A 49 -25.18 36.83 -1.80
C GLU A 49 -24.91 35.32 -1.71
N LEU A 50 -23.97 34.77 -2.52
CA LEU A 50 -23.63 33.38 -2.52
C LEU A 50 -23.01 32.93 -1.21
N ILE A 51 -22.10 33.71 -0.62
CA ILE A 51 -21.49 33.43 0.68
C ILE A 51 -22.59 33.39 1.76
N GLY A 52 -23.47 34.42 1.82
CA GLY A 52 -24.56 34.42 2.79
C GLY A 52 -25.52 33.26 2.66
N ARG A 53 -25.82 32.80 1.42
CA ARG A 53 -26.64 31.61 1.18
C ARG A 53 -25.90 30.33 1.65
N ALA A 54 -24.62 30.21 1.37
CA ALA A 54 -23.82 29.07 1.79
C ALA A 54 -23.74 28.96 3.32
N GLU A 55 -23.61 30.09 4.02
CA GLU A 55 -23.66 30.18 5.48
C GLU A 55 -25.04 29.81 6.03
N ALA A 56 -26.10 30.35 5.47
CA ALA A 56 -27.48 30.04 5.88
C ALA A 56 -27.84 28.56 5.67
N MET A 57 -27.24 27.90 4.71
CA MET A 57 -27.38 26.46 4.42
C MET A 57 -26.37 25.59 5.18
N HIS A 58 -25.46 26.16 5.97
CA HIS A 58 -24.39 25.46 6.69
C HIS A 58 -23.51 24.56 5.78
N LEU A 59 -23.25 24.97 4.53
CA LEU A 59 -22.55 24.14 3.54
C LEU A 59 -21.13 23.76 3.97
N ALA A 60 -20.46 24.60 4.77
CA ALA A 60 -19.12 24.30 5.28
C ALA A 60 -19.09 23.15 6.31
N GLU A 61 -20.25 22.77 6.88
CA GLU A 61 -20.41 21.68 7.84
C GLU A 61 -20.87 20.38 7.12
N GLU A 62 -21.28 20.47 5.83
CA GLU A 62 -21.72 19.31 5.08
C GLU A 62 -20.59 18.31 4.83
N ARG A 63 -20.94 17.02 4.91
CA ARG A 63 -19.96 15.94 4.71
C ARG A 63 -19.29 16.00 3.36
N GLU A 64 -20.02 16.31 2.28
CA GLU A 64 -19.47 16.41 0.94
C GLU A 64 -18.36 17.46 0.86
N TRP A 65 -18.53 18.63 1.52
CA TRP A 65 -17.48 19.64 1.60
C TRP A 65 -16.26 19.13 2.34
N HIS A 66 -16.48 18.44 3.48
CA HIS A 66 -15.39 17.84 4.25
C HIS A 66 -14.65 16.75 3.46
N VAL A 67 -15.34 15.93 2.70
CA VAL A 67 -14.74 14.90 1.86
C VAL A 67 -13.91 15.51 0.73
N LEU A 68 -14.41 16.53 0.02
CA LEU A 68 -13.69 17.21 -1.05
C LEU A 68 -12.42 17.93 -0.56
N LEU A 69 -12.40 18.40 0.68
CA LEU A 69 -11.27 19.09 1.29
C LEU A 69 -10.44 18.18 2.20
N HIS A 70 -10.77 16.88 2.30
CA HIS A 70 -10.12 15.90 3.16
C HIS A 70 -10.07 16.30 4.65
N TYR A 71 -11.09 16.99 5.15
CA TYR A 71 -11.18 17.38 6.55
C TYR A 71 -11.48 16.17 7.45
N ARG A 72 -10.78 16.13 8.57
CA ARG A 72 -11.03 15.18 9.66
C ARG A 72 -11.12 15.90 10.99
N ARG A 73 -11.78 15.26 11.97
CA ARG A 73 -11.76 15.75 13.36
C ARG A 73 -10.42 15.41 14.02
N THR A 74 -9.82 16.40 14.67
CA THR A 74 -8.62 16.19 15.47
C THR A 74 -8.97 15.61 16.84
N LEU A 75 -8.00 15.00 17.54
CA LEU A 75 -8.18 14.46 18.89
C LEU A 75 -8.60 15.54 19.92
N LEU A 76 -8.30 16.80 19.66
CA LEU A 76 -8.64 17.95 20.51
C LEU A 76 -9.99 18.59 20.13
N GLY A 77 -10.74 18.00 19.19
CA GLY A 77 -12.08 18.45 18.79
C GLY A 77 -12.11 19.53 17.71
N GLY A 78 -10.96 19.88 17.13
CA GLY A 78 -10.88 20.78 15.96
C GLY A 78 -11.13 20.03 14.63
N THR A 79 -11.12 20.78 13.53
CA THR A 79 -11.16 20.27 12.17
C THR A 79 -9.83 20.60 11.47
N GLU A 80 -9.25 19.62 10.78
CA GLU A 80 -8.01 19.77 10.01
C GLU A 80 -8.06 18.94 8.76
N SER A 81 -7.60 19.51 7.63
CA SER A 81 -7.44 18.76 6.39
C SER A 81 -6.16 17.94 6.41
N MET A 82 -6.23 16.72 5.89
CA MET A 82 -5.08 15.86 5.63
C MET A 82 -4.23 16.34 4.45
N GLN A 83 -4.75 17.28 3.66
CA GLN A 83 -4.05 17.84 2.50
C GLN A 83 -2.88 18.73 2.95
N ASP A 84 -1.67 18.44 2.47
CA ASP A 84 -0.45 19.12 2.92
C ASP A 84 0.06 20.18 1.94
N ASP A 85 -0.43 20.18 0.70
CA ASP A 85 -0.08 21.21 -0.28
C ASP A 85 -0.83 22.52 0.03
N PRO A 86 -0.13 23.62 0.41
CA PRO A 86 -0.80 24.91 0.64
C PRO A 86 -1.53 25.44 -0.60
N GLY A 87 -1.09 25.06 -1.80
CA GLY A 87 -1.71 25.47 -3.07
C GLY A 87 -3.07 24.79 -3.35
N PHE A 88 -3.48 23.84 -2.52
CA PHE A 88 -4.80 23.23 -2.58
C PHE A 88 -5.90 24.11 -1.94
N PHE A 89 -5.52 25.00 -1.05
CA PHE A 89 -6.43 25.91 -0.37
C PHE A 89 -6.40 27.31 -1.00
N LEU A 90 -7.56 27.94 -1.06
CA LEU A 90 -7.70 29.35 -1.49
C LEU A 90 -7.70 30.32 -0.31
N SER A 91 -8.02 29.84 0.90
CA SER A 91 -7.87 30.55 2.15
C SER A 91 -6.54 30.26 2.81
N PRO A 92 -5.81 31.24 3.36
CA PRO A 92 -4.65 30.98 4.23
C PRO A 92 -4.96 30.10 5.45
N GLU A 93 -6.21 30.12 5.93
CA GLU A 93 -6.71 29.31 7.03
C GLU A 93 -7.37 28.01 6.55
N GLY A 94 -7.40 27.76 5.24
CA GLY A 94 -8.18 26.68 4.61
C GLY A 94 -7.89 25.30 5.16
N LYS A 95 -6.67 25.04 5.64
CA LYS A 95 -6.32 23.74 6.25
C LYS A 95 -7.13 23.43 7.52
N THR A 96 -7.55 24.43 8.28
CA THR A 96 -8.21 24.26 9.60
C THR A 96 -9.58 24.94 9.71
N ASN A 97 -9.97 25.73 8.72
CA ASN A 97 -11.20 26.50 8.74
C ASN A 97 -12.03 26.24 7.47
N PRO A 98 -12.96 25.26 7.49
CA PRO A 98 -13.80 24.91 6.35
C PRO A 98 -14.67 26.05 5.83
N GLN A 99 -15.14 26.95 6.72
CA GLN A 99 -15.95 28.09 6.35
C GLN A 99 -15.15 29.15 5.60
N ALA A 100 -13.92 29.46 6.08
CA ALA A 100 -13.04 30.41 5.40
C ALA A 100 -12.62 29.88 4.02
N GLU A 101 -12.37 28.58 3.89
CA GLU A 101 -12.03 27.94 2.62
C GLU A 101 -13.22 27.98 1.64
N LEU A 102 -14.45 27.77 2.12
CA LEU A 102 -15.65 27.84 1.28
C LEU A 102 -15.84 29.25 0.73
N ALA A 103 -15.77 30.27 1.59
CA ALA A 103 -15.89 31.68 1.17
C ALA A 103 -14.78 32.07 0.17
N SER A 104 -13.53 31.66 0.42
CA SER A 104 -12.41 31.91 -0.47
C SER A 104 -12.53 31.15 -1.79
N THR A 105 -13.10 29.93 -1.77
CA THR A 105 -13.39 29.15 -2.99
C THR A 105 -14.43 29.85 -3.86
N LEU A 106 -15.52 30.35 -3.27
CA LEU A 106 -16.52 31.15 -3.99
C LEU A 106 -15.89 32.39 -4.57
N ALA A 107 -15.08 33.15 -3.80
CA ALA A 107 -14.37 34.36 -4.28
C ALA A 107 -13.41 34.02 -5.43
N GLY A 108 -12.68 32.89 -5.34
CA GLY A 108 -11.79 32.41 -6.40
C GLY A 108 -12.50 32.18 -7.73
N PHE A 109 -13.77 31.73 -7.72
CA PHE A 109 -14.54 31.51 -8.95
C PHE A 109 -14.85 32.80 -9.72
N PHE A 110 -14.82 33.97 -9.08
CA PHE A 110 -14.95 35.26 -9.72
C PHE A 110 -13.57 35.85 -10.12
N SER A 111 -12.48 35.27 -9.64
CA SER A 111 -11.14 35.75 -9.92
C SER A 111 -10.64 35.25 -11.28
N GLY A 112 -9.93 36.12 -12.00
CA GLY A 112 -9.16 35.73 -13.19
C GLY A 112 -7.77 35.19 -12.87
N GLU A 113 -7.41 35.05 -11.59
CA GLU A 113 -6.10 34.53 -11.17
C GLU A 113 -5.92 33.08 -11.56
N LEU A 114 -4.71 32.74 -12.05
CA LEU A 114 -4.35 31.36 -12.40
C LEU A 114 -3.70 30.70 -11.20
N ILE A 115 -4.35 29.64 -10.69
CA ILE A 115 -3.95 28.94 -9.47
C ILE A 115 -3.39 27.55 -9.74
N GLY A 116 -2.78 26.96 -8.70
CA GLY A 116 -2.23 25.60 -8.72
C GLY A 116 -1.04 25.44 -9.66
N ARG A 117 -0.51 24.22 -9.69
CA ARG A 117 0.63 23.86 -10.56
C ARG A 117 0.29 23.95 -12.03
N SER A 118 -0.93 23.64 -12.39
CA SER A 118 -1.41 23.66 -13.79
C SER A 118 -1.75 25.05 -14.31
N LYS A 119 -1.68 26.09 -13.47
CA LYS A 119 -1.98 27.49 -13.81
C LYS A 119 -3.30 27.60 -14.57
N GLN A 120 -4.40 27.39 -13.87
CA GLN A 120 -5.77 27.46 -14.40
C GLN A 120 -6.65 28.37 -13.53
N PRO A 121 -7.75 28.93 -14.08
CA PRO A 121 -8.77 29.59 -13.27
C PRO A 121 -9.32 28.65 -12.20
N ALA A 122 -9.74 29.18 -11.05
CA ALA A 122 -10.23 28.36 -9.92
C ALA A 122 -11.36 27.40 -10.30
N GLN A 123 -12.31 27.82 -11.17
CA GLN A 123 -13.37 26.93 -11.66
C GLN A 123 -12.84 25.70 -12.41
N CYS A 124 -11.67 25.82 -13.06
CA CYS A 124 -11.08 24.75 -13.84
C CYS A 124 -10.03 23.95 -13.05
N ALA A 125 -9.43 24.53 -12.03
CA ALA A 125 -8.54 23.83 -11.12
C ALA A 125 -9.34 22.99 -10.13
N PHE A 126 -10.48 23.51 -9.63
CA PHE A 126 -11.33 22.89 -8.62
C PHE A 126 -12.73 22.57 -9.16
N VAL A 127 -12.78 21.69 -10.15
CA VAL A 127 -14.03 21.35 -10.88
C VAL A 127 -15.04 20.61 -10.02
N ALA A 128 -14.60 19.80 -9.05
CA ALA A 128 -15.50 19.07 -8.15
C ALA A 128 -16.15 20.03 -7.15
N ARG A 129 -15.37 20.96 -6.56
CA ARG A 129 -15.88 22.02 -5.69
C ARG A 129 -16.85 22.94 -6.44
N TYR A 130 -16.50 23.34 -7.67
CA TYR A 130 -17.38 24.17 -8.52
C TYR A 130 -18.69 23.46 -8.82
N HIS A 131 -18.64 22.20 -9.21
CA HIS A 131 -19.82 21.41 -9.52
C HIS A 131 -20.73 21.25 -8.31
N TRP A 132 -20.18 20.86 -7.15
CA TRP A 132 -20.93 20.67 -5.91
C TRP A 132 -21.56 22.00 -5.42
N LEU A 133 -20.80 23.10 -5.38
CA LEU A 133 -21.33 24.42 -5.00
C LEU A 133 -22.39 24.92 -5.97
N ASN A 134 -22.26 24.65 -7.26
CA ASN A 134 -23.28 24.97 -8.24
C ASN A 134 -24.56 24.14 -8.05
N GLU A 135 -24.46 22.88 -7.70
CA GLU A 135 -25.64 22.05 -7.35
C GLU A 135 -26.39 22.60 -6.14
N LYS A 136 -25.67 23.04 -5.10
CA LYS A 136 -26.25 23.60 -3.86
C LYS A 136 -26.78 25.01 -4.03
N LEU A 137 -26.04 25.89 -4.66
CA LEU A 137 -26.31 27.33 -4.74
C LEU A 137 -26.99 27.78 -6.03
N GLN A 138 -27.07 26.92 -7.06
CA GLN A 138 -27.69 27.22 -8.36
C GLN A 138 -27.14 28.52 -8.97
N PHE A 139 -25.88 28.50 -9.40
CA PHE A 139 -25.20 29.72 -9.90
C PHE A 139 -25.94 30.34 -11.10
N ASP A 140 -26.08 31.66 -11.08
CA ASP A 140 -26.56 32.44 -12.21
C ASP A 140 -25.42 32.66 -13.21
N ALA A 141 -25.50 31.95 -14.35
CA ALA A 141 -24.49 32.01 -15.41
C ALA A 141 -24.32 33.39 -16.05
N THR A 142 -25.26 34.31 -15.83
CA THR A 142 -25.15 35.72 -16.31
C THR A 142 -24.37 36.62 -15.34
N ARG A 143 -24.20 36.17 -14.09
CA ARG A 143 -23.49 36.90 -13.02
C ARG A 143 -22.15 36.21 -12.64
N LEU A 144 -22.06 34.87 -12.76
CA LEU A 144 -20.82 34.09 -12.67
C LEU A 144 -20.65 33.32 -13.98
N PHE A 145 -19.81 33.84 -14.89
CA PHE A 145 -19.59 33.22 -16.20
C PHE A 145 -18.84 31.88 -16.08
N PRO A 146 -19.41 30.78 -16.57
CA PRO A 146 -18.71 29.50 -16.59
C PRO A 146 -17.44 29.56 -17.46
N GLN A 147 -16.33 29.05 -16.95
CA GLN A 147 -15.11 28.88 -17.72
C GLN A 147 -15.17 27.62 -18.59
N PRO A 148 -14.63 27.61 -19.81
CA PRO A 148 -14.72 26.46 -20.71
C PRO A 148 -13.95 25.24 -20.25
N CYS A 149 -12.93 25.40 -19.38
CA CYS A 149 -12.12 24.34 -18.79
C CYS A 149 -11.62 23.28 -19.77
N GLU A 150 -11.14 23.70 -20.95
CA GLU A 150 -10.80 22.80 -22.08
C GLU A 150 -9.80 21.69 -21.70
N ARG A 151 -8.84 21.98 -20.79
CA ARG A 151 -7.85 20.99 -20.37
C ARG A 151 -8.49 19.87 -19.54
N PHE A 152 -9.41 20.23 -18.62
CA PHE A 152 -10.20 19.25 -17.86
C PHE A 152 -11.09 18.45 -18.80
N THR A 153 -11.84 19.11 -19.68
CA THR A 153 -12.77 18.45 -20.61
C THR A 153 -12.04 17.44 -21.48
N ARG A 154 -10.90 17.81 -22.08
CA ARG A 154 -10.07 16.90 -22.88
C ARG A 154 -9.62 15.69 -22.05
N TRP A 155 -9.03 15.94 -20.88
CA TRP A 155 -8.57 14.89 -19.99
C TRP A 155 -9.72 13.94 -19.55
N PHE A 156 -10.88 14.50 -19.24
CA PHE A 156 -12.06 13.75 -18.83
C PHE A 156 -12.61 12.87 -19.98
N ASP A 157 -12.69 13.43 -21.17
CA ASP A 157 -13.22 12.76 -22.37
C ASP A 157 -12.28 11.64 -22.85
N GLU A 158 -10.96 11.75 -22.65
CA GLU A 158 -10.00 10.70 -22.97
C GLU A 158 -10.27 9.38 -22.24
N PHE A 159 -10.86 9.40 -21.05
CA PHE A 159 -11.23 8.17 -20.33
C PHE A 159 -12.43 7.47 -20.97
N ASN A 160 -13.38 8.19 -21.56
CA ASN A 160 -14.68 7.65 -22.00
C ASN A 160 -15.28 6.71 -20.94
N ALA A 161 -15.27 7.14 -19.68
CA ALA A 161 -15.45 6.30 -18.50
C ALA A 161 -16.86 5.70 -18.43
N ASP A 162 -16.93 4.39 -18.10
CA ASP A 162 -18.14 3.63 -17.82
C ASP A 162 -18.16 3.16 -16.35
N ALA A 163 -17.05 2.61 -15.89
CA ALA A 163 -16.97 2.03 -14.56
C ALA A 163 -15.59 2.25 -13.94
N ILE A 164 -15.51 2.05 -12.62
CA ILE A 164 -14.27 2.05 -11.85
C ILE A 164 -14.03 0.63 -11.32
N THR A 165 -12.79 0.19 -11.41
CA THR A 165 -12.32 -1.09 -10.87
C THR A 165 -11.20 -0.85 -9.88
N VAL A 166 -11.33 -1.34 -8.65
CA VAL A 166 -10.22 -1.37 -7.69
C VAL A 166 -9.28 -2.48 -8.10
N ILE A 167 -8.00 -2.16 -8.22
CA ILE A 167 -6.94 -3.09 -8.59
C ILE A 167 -6.06 -3.34 -7.37
N PHE A 168 -5.86 -4.61 -7.04
CA PHE A 168 -5.04 -5.05 -5.93
C PHE A 168 -3.98 -6.05 -6.39
N PRO A 169 -2.74 -5.64 -6.68
CA PRO A 169 -1.61 -6.54 -6.78
C PRO A 169 -1.27 -7.12 -5.40
N SER A 170 -1.15 -8.44 -5.30
CA SER A 170 -0.82 -9.14 -4.05
C SER A 170 0.52 -8.69 -3.46
N GLY A 171 0.76 -8.96 -2.17
CA GLY A 171 1.99 -8.59 -1.48
C GLY A 171 3.26 -9.13 -2.15
N PHE A 172 4.34 -8.39 -2.08
CA PHE A 172 5.65 -8.74 -2.63
C PHE A 172 6.72 -8.67 -1.53
N MET A 173 7.17 -9.85 -1.06
CA MET A 173 8.05 -9.97 0.10
C MET A 173 9.42 -9.30 -0.05
N ASN A 174 9.90 -9.11 -1.27
CA ASN A 174 11.25 -8.59 -1.53
C ASN A 174 11.32 -7.06 -1.61
N ASN A 175 10.21 -6.35 -1.38
CA ASN A 175 10.17 -4.90 -1.35
C ASN A 175 9.34 -4.40 -0.16
N PRO A 176 9.94 -3.70 0.81
CA PRO A 176 9.25 -3.22 2.01
C PRO A 176 7.99 -2.40 1.74
N SER A 177 7.99 -1.54 0.72
CA SER A 177 6.83 -0.71 0.35
C SER A 177 5.69 -1.48 -0.30
N SER A 178 5.94 -2.71 -0.76
CA SER A 178 4.99 -3.55 -1.47
C SER A 178 4.62 -4.84 -0.72
N MET A 179 5.18 -5.05 0.49
CA MET A 179 4.94 -6.26 1.28
C MET A 179 3.46 -6.49 1.60
N PHE A 180 2.72 -5.40 1.83
CA PHE A 180 1.29 -5.44 2.20
C PHE A 180 0.35 -5.42 0.98
N GLY A 181 0.89 -5.46 -0.23
CA GLY A 181 0.13 -5.23 -1.45
C GLY A 181 0.13 -3.75 -1.84
N HIS A 182 -0.61 -3.44 -2.88
CA HIS A 182 -0.84 -2.07 -3.36
C HIS A 182 -2.29 -1.92 -3.80
N THR A 183 -2.80 -0.70 -3.84
CA THR A 183 -4.17 -0.43 -4.28
C THR A 183 -4.19 0.78 -5.20
N PHE A 184 -4.87 0.66 -6.33
CA PHE A 184 -5.11 1.75 -7.26
C PHE A 184 -6.42 1.50 -8.03
N LEU A 185 -6.87 2.50 -8.79
CA LEU A 185 -8.10 2.37 -9.59
C LEU A 185 -7.76 2.19 -11.07
N ARG A 186 -8.59 1.42 -11.78
CA ARG A 186 -8.66 1.42 -13.24
C ARG A 186 -9.99 2.06 -13.65
N VAL A 187 -9.93 2.93 -14.65
CA VAL A 187 -11.09 3.56 -15.25
C VAL A 187 -11.45 2.79 -16.51
N ASP A 188 -12.50 2.01 -16.45
CA ASP A 188 -12.97 1.20 -17.57
C ASP A 188 -13.78 2.06 -18.55
N GLY A 189 -13.44 2.03 -19.82
CA GLY A 189 -14.14 2.78 -20.86
C GLY A 189 -15.38 2.04 -21.38
N LYS A 190 -16.36 2.78 -21.93
CA LYS A 190 -17.66 2.27 -22.40
C LYS A 190 -17.58 1.16 -23.45
N GLU A 191 -16.57 1.20 -24.32
CA GLU A 191 -16.42 0.25 -25.43
C GLU A 191 -15.41 -0.86 -25.17
N GLN A 192 -14.90 -0.97 -23.92
CA GLN A 192 -13.86 -1.93 -23.58
C GLN A 192 -14.44 -3.31 -23.30
N THR A 193 -13.89 -4.31 -23.96
CA THR A 193 -14.11 -5.74 -23.68
C THR A 193 -13.15 -6.22 -22.58
N PRO A 194 -13.38 -7.39 -21.95
CA PRO A 194 -12.43 -7.98 -21.01
C PRO A 194 -10.99 -8.04 -21.52
N GLN A 195 -10.79 -8.24 -22.84
CA GLN A 195 -9.48 -8.30 -23.48
C GLN A 195 -8.86 -6.92 -23.68
N THR A 196 -9.68 -5.90 -24.01
CA THR A 196 -9.19 -4.54 -24.28
C THR A 196 -9.12 -3.66 -23.04
N ARG A 197 -9.63 -4.09 -21.88
CA ARG A 197 -9.48 -3.38 -20.59
C ARG A 197 -8.03 -3.11 -20.21
N ILE A 198 -7.07 -3.85 -20.77
CA ILE A 198 -5.64 -3.59 -20.58
C ILE A 198 -5.19 -2.22 -21.14
N LEU A 199 -5.96 -1.65 -22.07
CA LEU A 199 -5.72 -0.33 -22.65
C LEU A 199 -6.32 0.82 -21.84
N ALA A 200 -7.04 0.52 -20.76
CA ALA A 200 -7.61 1.50 -19.84
C ALA A 200 -6.53 2.33 -19.15
N TYR A 201 -6.92 3.45 -18.55
CA TYR A 201 -6.06 4.24 -17.68
C TYR A 201 -6.27 3.86 -16.21
N THR A 202 -5.26 4.12 -15.40
CA THR A 202 -5.33 3.95 -13.95
C THR A 202 -5.20 5.30 -13.25
N ILE A 203 -5.83 5.39 -12.08
CA ILE A 203 -5.59 6.45 -11.10
C ILE A 203 -4.76 5.81 -10.00
N ASN A 204 -3.53 6.27 -9.84
CA ASN A 204 -2.57 5.72 -8.90
C ASN A 204 -2.10 6.82 -7.95
N TYR A 205 -1.97 6.49 -6.66
CA TYR A 205 -1.35 7.35 -5.66
C TYR A 205 -0.08 6.70 -5.14
N ALA A 206 1.04 7.41 -5.18
CA ALA A 206 2.33 6.86 -4.78
C ALA A 206 3.28 7.95 -4.25
N ALA A 207 4.17 7.56 -3.35
CA ALA A 207 5.26 8.41 -2.88
C ALA A 207 6.23 8.74 -4.02
N GLN A 208 6.68 9.97 -4.09
CA GLN A 208 7.79 10.36 -4.96
C GLN A 208 9.12 10.13 -4.24
N LEU A 209 9.84 9.13 -4.69
CA LEU A 209 11.08 8.68 -4.08
C LEU A 209 12.30 9.22 -4.83
N PRO A 210 13.41 9.55 -4.11
CA PRO A 210 14.71 9.75 -4.73
C PRO A 210 15.21 8.46 -5.41
N ALA A 211 15.94 8.59 -6.50
CA ALA A 211 16.46 7.45 -7.26
C ALA A 211 17.48 6.59 -6.47
N ASP A 212 18.10 7.14 -5.44
CA ASP A 212 19.14 6.55 -4.59
C ASP A 212 18.65 6.21 -3.16
N ALA A 213 17.35 6.01 -2.98
CA ALA A 213 16.76 5.72 -1.68
C ALA A 213 17.35 4.43 -1.08
N GLY A 214 18.19 4.57 -0.05
CA GLY A 214 18.85 3.49 0.69
C GLY A 214 17.96 2.87 1.79
N VAL A 215 18.58 2.21 2.78
CA VAL A 215 17.88 1.57 3.91
C VAL A 215 17.04 2.56 4.72
N GLU A 216 17.44 3.82 4.78
CA GLU A 216 16.70 4.91 5.45
C GLU A 216 15.32 5.21 4.82
N TYR A 217 15.09 4.75 3.58
CA TYR A 217 13.83 4.87 2.87
C TYR A 217 12.63 4.34 3.69
N ALA A 218 12.77 3.16 4.29
CA ALA A 218 11.70 2.57 5.09
C ALA A 218 11.38 3.43 6.33
N ILE A 219 12.41 3.96 6.99
CA ILE A 219 12.24 4.83 8.18
C ILE A 219 11.57 6.14 7.79
N LYS A 220 12.07 6.83 6.75
CA LYS A 220 11.49 8.09 6.27
C LYS A 220 10.03 7.90 5.82
N GLY A 221 9.70 6.77 5.19
CA GLY A 221 8.33 6.46 4.78
C GLY A 221 7.38 6.19 5.95
N ILE A 222 7.86 5.69 7.08
CA ILE A 222 7.04 5.56 8.31
C ILE A 222 6.66 6.93 8.88
N PHE A 223 7.54 7.92 8.76
CA PHE A 223 7.36 9.27 9.33
C PHE A 223 6.81 10.31 8.35
N GLY A 224 6.32 9.93 7.17
CA GLY A 224 5.67 10.85 6.23
C GLY A 224 6.61 11.86 5.55
N VAL A 225 7.89 11.53 5.37
CA VAL A 225 8.87 12.46 4.80
C VAL A 225 8.73 12.64 3.29
N TYR A 226 8.04 11.72 2.61
CA TYR A 226 7.91 11.74 1.15
C TYR A 226 6.57 12.32 0.71
N PRO A 227 6.54 13.25 -0.25
CA PRO A 227 5.28 13.68 -0.83
C PRO A 227 4.70 12.58 -1.73
N GLY A 228 3.41 12.34 -1.59
CA GLY A 228 2.62 11.45 -2.42
C GLY A 228 1.77 12.21 -3.42
N TYR A 229 1.67 11.71 -4.64
CA TYR A 229 0.93 12.32 -5.73
C TYR A 229 -0.02 11.35 -6.39
N PHE A 230 -1.17 11.87 -6.81
CA PHE A 230 -2.03 11.19 -7.77
C PHE A 230 -1.47 11.32 -9.18
N SER A 231 -1.54 10.22 -9.92
CA SER A 231 -1.10 10.15 -11.31
C SER A 231 -2.02 9.25 -12.14
N THR A 232 -2.14 9.56 -13.43
CA THR A 232 -2.84 8.72 -14.40
C THR A 232 -1.85 8.05 -15.32
N ILE A 233 -1.89 6.72 -15.37
CA ILE A 233 -0.92 5.88 -16.09
C ILE A 233 -1.69 4.81 -16.86
N PRO A 234 -1.31 4.45 -18.10
CA PRO A 234 -1.91 3.33 -18.81
C PRO A 234 -1.83 2.02 -18.03
N TYR A 235 -2.93 1.25 -17.96
CA TYR A 235 -3.01 0.03 -17.15
C TYR A 235 -2.03 -1.05 -17.60
N TYR A 236 -1.75 -1.16 -18.90
CA TYR A 236 -0.78 -2.15 -19.40
C TYR A 236 0.62 -1.98 -18.81
N LEU A 237 1.04 -0.73 -18.47
CA LEU A 237 2.32 -0.48 -17.79
C LEU A 237 2.29 -1.02 -16.36
N LYS A 238 1.18 -0.86 -15.65
CA LYS A 238 1.01 -1.43 -14.31
C LYS A 238 0.91 -2.96 -14.33
N VAL A 239 0.28 -3.53 -15.34
CA VAL A 239 0.27 -4.99 -15.52
C VAL A 239 1.69 -5.50 -15.80
N GLN A 240 2.48 -4.82 -16.63
CA GLN A 240 3.87 -5.17 -16.88
C GLN A 240 4.71 -5.09 -15.60
N GLU A 241 4.57 -4.02 -14.82
CA GLU A 241 5.26 -3.82 -13.55
C GLU A 241 4.93 -4.96 -12.56
N TYR A 242 3.66 -5.16 -12.23
CA TYR A 242 3.27 -6.07 -11.17
C TYR A 242 3.26 -7.54 -11.60
N ARG A 243 2.68 -7.84 -12.75
CA ARG A 243 2.49 -9.22 -13.22
C ARG A 243 3.76 -9.82 -13.82
N ASP A 244 4.49 -9.02 -14.63
CA ASP A 244 5.57 -9.53 -15.46
C ASP A 244 6.95 -9.35 -14.80
N ILE A 245 7.17 -8.25 -14.06
CA ILE A 245 8.44 -7.96 -13.36
C ILE A 245 8.40 -8.46 -11.92
N ASP A 246 7.43 -8.00 -11.12
CA ASP A 246 7.32 -8.34 -9.69
C ASP A 246 6.74 -9.75 -9.45
N ASN A 247 6.16 -10.40 -10.47
CA ASN A 247 5.50 -11.70 -10.36
C ASN A 247 4.37 -11.75 -9.32
N ARG A 248 3.53 -10.73 -9.29
CA ARG A 248 2.39 -10.59 -8.38
C ARG A 248 1.10 -10.93 -9.11
N ASP A 249 0.24 -11.72 -8.48
CA ASP A 249 -1.14 -11.91 -8.94
C ASP A 249 -1.90 -10.59 -8.73
N ILE A 250 -2.73 -10.21 -9.69
CA ILE A 250 -3.54 -9.00 -9.65
C ILE A 250 -5.01 -9.39 -9.48
N TRP A 251 -5.67 -8.79 -8.52
CA TRP A 251 -7.11 -8.91 -8.31
C TRP A 251 -7.81 -7.63 -8.75
N GLU A 252 -8.90 -7.77 -9.50
CA GLU A 252 -9.66 -6.70 -10.11
C GLU A 252 -11.08 -6.75 -9.54
N TYR A 253 -11.49 -5.71 -8.81
CA TYR A 253 -12.79 -5.57 -8.15
C TYR A 253 -13.58 -4.47 -8.85
N ARG A 254 -14.47 -4.84 -9.79
CA ARG A 254 -15.33 -3.88 -10.48
C ARG A 254 -16.36 -3.34 -9.52
N LEU A 255 -16.47 -2.01 -9.46
CA LEU A 255 -17.39 -1.32 -8.55
C LEU A 255 -18.75 -1.08 -9.20
N ASN A 256 -19.79 -1.12 -8.38
CA ASN A 256 -21.19 -0.83 -8.76
C ASN A 256 -21.49 0.68 -8.64
N LEU A 257 -20.60 1.53 -9.15
CA LEU A 257 -20.81 2.98 -9.15
C LEU A 257 -21.70 3.40 -10.33
N THR A 258 -22.61 4.35 -10.08
CA THR A 258 -23.41 5.00 -11.11
C THR A 258 -22.59 5.98 -11.93
N ALA A 259 -23.05 6.35 -13.13
CA ALA A 259 -22.33 7.32 -13.96
C ALA A 259 -22.10 8.69 -13.28
N PRO A 260 -23.04 9.27 -12.49
CA PRO A 260 -22.75 10.46 -11.69
C PRO A 260 -21.66 10.27 -10.65
N GLN A 261 -21.59 9.10 -9.97
CA GLN A 261 -20.56 8.78 -9.00
C GLN A 261 -19.17 8.66 -9.65
N VAL A 262 -19.08 7.98 -10.80
CA VAL A 262 -17.86 7.91 -11.61
C VAL A 262 -17.41 9.32 -12.02
N ARG A 263 -18.36 10.17 -12.44
CA ARG A 263 -18.04 11.57 -12.79
C ARG A 263 -17.49 12.36 -11.61
N ARG A 264 -18.10 12.28 -10.41
CA ARG A 264 -17.60 12.95 -9.19
C ARG A 264 -16.19 12.49 -8.83
N LEU A 265 -15.94 11.19 -8.88
CA LEU A 265 -14.59 10.61 -8.64
C LEU A 265 -13.55 11.22 -9.59
N LEU A 266 -13.84 11.28 -10.88
CA LEU A 266 -12.89 11.83 -11.86
C LEU A 266 -12.68 13.35 -11.69
N MET A 267 -13.74 14.11 -11.42
CA MET A 267 -13.62 15.55 -11.12
C MET A 267 -12.71 15.78 -9.91
N HIS A 268 -12.89 15.02 -8.83
CA HIS A 268 -12.05 15.13 -7.65
C HIS A 268 -10.61 14.66 -7.89
N THR A 269 -10.43 13.58 -8.66
CA THR A 269 -9.10 13.13 -9.09
C THR A 269 -8.33 14.22 -9.85
N TRP A 270 -9.03 15.00 -10.69
CA TRP A 270 -8.43 16.15 -11.38
C TRP A 270 -7.90 17.22 -10.42
N GLU A 271 -8.66 17.57 -9.40
CA GLU A 271 -8.25 18.53 -8.37
C GLU A 271 -7.00 18.05 -7.63
N LEU A 272 -6.99 16.78 -7.21
CA LEU A 272 -5.89 16.17 -6.47
C LEU A 272 -4.62 15.97 -7.31
N GLY A 273 -4.73 15.91 -8.64
CA GLY A 273 -3.58 15.82 -9.54
C GLY A 273 -2.63 17.03 -9.47
N ASN A 274 -3.08 18.14 -8.88
CA ASN A 274 -2.30 19.37 -8.69
C ASN A 274 -1.69 19.53 -7.30
N ALA A 275 -1.95 18.63 -6.38
CA ALA A 275 -1.61 18.74 -4.98
C ALA A 275 -0.88 17.47 -4.47
N TYR A 276 -0.26 17.54 -3.29
CA TYR A 276 0.40 16.42 -2.66
C TYR A 276 -0.07 16.25 -1.21
N PHE A 277 0.04 15.01 -0.70
CA PHE A 277 -0.08 14.69 0.72
C PHE A 277 1.24 14.12 1.22
N ASP A 278 1.52 14.22 2.50
CA ASP A 278 2.63 13.50 3.10
C ASP A 278 2.30 11.99 3.13
N TYR A 279 3.20 11.18 2.56
CA TYR A 279 2.97 9.75 2.38
C TYR A 279 3.48 8.94 3.56
N PHE A 280 2.57 8.33 4.32
CA PHE A 280 2.88 7.44 5.45
C PHE A 280 2.69 5.98 5.05
N PHE A 281 3.72 5.14 5.21
CA PHE A 281 3.64 3.72 4.82
C PHE A 281 2.53 2.95 5.53
N PHE A 282 2.24 3.27 6.78
CA PHE A 282 1.21 2.59 7.58
C PHE A 282 -0.06 3.42 7.80
N GLY A 283 -0.08 4.70 7.44
CA GLY A 283 -1.20 5.61 7.66
C GLY A 283 -1.84 6.02 6.35
N GLU A 284 -1.58 7.24 5.93
CA GLU A 284 -2.09 7.86 4.72
C GLU A 284 -1.32 7.36 3.48
N ASN A 285 -1.44 6.07 3.19
CA ASN A 285 -0.79 5.39 2.07
C ASN A 285 -1.68 5.33 0.81
N CYS A 286 -1.23 4.57 -0.20
CA CYS A 286 -1.96 4.42 -1.46
C CYS A 286 -3.41 3.94 -1.25
N ALA A 287 -3.63 2.96 -0.40
CA ALA A 287 -4.95 2.39 -0.17
C ALA A 287 -5.89 3.37 0.55
N TYR A 288 -5.37 4.13 1.52
CA TYR A 288 -6.13 5.16 2.23
C TYR A 288 -6.66 6.24 1.25
N HIS A 289 -5.78 6.77 0.39
CA HIS A 289 -6.18 7.79 -0.58
C HIS A 289 -7.06 7.27 -1.72
N ILE A 290 -7.01 5.98 -2.02
CA ILE A 290 -8.01 5.36 -2.90
C ILE A 290 -9.38 5.31 -2.23
N LEU A 291 -9.46 4.99 -0.93
CA LEU A 291 -10.74 5.07 -0.20
C LEU A 291 -11.28 6.50 -0.16
N SER A 292 -10.43 7.52 -0.02
CA SER A 292 -10.89 8.91 -0.04
C SER A 292 -11.53 9.31 -1.37
N LEU A 293 -11.02 8.83 -2.50
CA LEU A 293 -11.65 9.01 -3.81
C LEU A 293 -13.01 8.29 -3.91
N LEU A 294 -13.16 7.12 -3.29
CA LEU A 294 -14.43 6.41 -3.26
C LEU A 294 -15.47 7.14 -2.39
N GLU A 295 -15.07 7.74 -1.28
CA GLU A 295 -15.96 8.62 -0.50
C GLU A 295 -16.34 9.89 -1.26
N ALA A 296 -15.44 10.46 -2.07
CA ALA A 296 -15.79 11.59 -2.93
C ALA A 296 -16.80 11.20 -4.04
N ALA A 297 -16.74 9.95 -4.52
CA ALA A 297 -17.74 9.42 -5.44
C ALA A 297 -19.10 9.21 -4.78
N GLU A 298 -19.09 8.66 -3.56
CA GLU A 298 -20.28 8.32 -2.77
C GLU A 298 -20.09 8.74 -1.30
N PRO A 299 -20.43 9.98 -0.95
CA PRO A 299 -20.20 10.52 0.40
C PRO A 299 -21.00 9.82 1.52
N SER A 300 -22.01 9.03 1.19
CA SER A 300 -22.78 8.27 2.18
C SER A 300 -22.01 7.07 2.76
N VAL A 301 -20.97 6.59 2.08
CA VAL A 301 -20.09 5.54 2.61
C VAL A 301 -19.03 6.15 3.54
N HIS A 302 -18.74 5.44 4.62
CA HIS A 302 -17.81 5.86 5.67
C HIS A 302 -16.62 4.90 5.72
N LEU A 303 -15.75 4.98 4.73
CA LEU A 303 -14.63 4.05 4.56
C LEU A 303 -13.41 4.45 5.40
N LEU A 304 -13.08 5.74 5.42
CA LEU A 304 -11.90 6.26 6.14
C LEU A 304 -12.04 6.18 7.65
N ASP A 305 -13.26 6.31 8.16
CA ASP A 305 -13.55 6.24 9.61
C ASP A 305 -13.14 4.89 10.24
N ARG A 306 -12.96 3.85 9.42
CA ARG A 306 -12.53 2.51 9.86
C ARG A 306 -11.01 2.41 10.07
N PHE A 307 -10.24 3.40 9.63
CA PHE A 307 -8.78 3.42 9.69
C PHE A 307 -8.23 4.64 10.46
N PRO A 308 -8.51 4.77 11.78
CA PRO A 308 -8.10 5.97 12.53
C PRO A 308 -6.60 6.04 12.83
N VAL A 309 -5.86 4.93 12.75
CA VAL A 309 -4.45 4.85 13.18
C VAL A 309 -3.54 4.36 12.05
N TYR A 310 -3.90 3.28 11.37
CA TYR A 310 -3.12 2.70 10.28
C TYR A 310 -4.02 2.04 9.24
N THR A 311 -3.52 1.90 8.04
CA THR A 311 -4.26 1.38 6.89
C THR A 311 -3.42 0.30 6.20
N ILE A 312 -3.95 -0.91 6.15
CA ILE A 312 -3.34 -2.02 5.43
C ILE A 312 -4.12 -2.25 4.14
N PRO A 313 -3.45 -2.30 2.97
CA PRO A 313 -4.13 -2.37 1.67
C PRO A 313 -5.15 -3.51 1.52
N ILE A 314 -4.89 -4.69 2.05
CA ILE A 314 -5.83 -5.82 1.98
C ILE A 314 -7.12 -5.56 2.79
N ASP A 315 -7.01 -4.87 3.93
CA ASP A 315 -8.18 -4.52 4.76
C ASP A 315 -9.08 -3.49 4.04
N THR A 316 -8.48 -2.58 3.25
CA THR A 316 -9.26 -1.63 2.45
C THR A 316 -10.07 -2.31 1.36
N VAL A 317 -9.50 -3.33 0.69
CA VAL A 317 -10.23 -4.13 -0.31
C VAL A 317 -11.39 -4.88 0.33
N ARG A 318 -11.17 -5.45 1.53
CA ARG A 318 -12.23 -6.12 2.30
C ARG A 318 -13.34 -5.15 2.67
N LEU A 319 -13.00 -3.97 3.18
CA LEU A 319 -13.98 -2.94 3.54
C LEU A 319 -14.80 -2.47 2.34
N VAL A 320 -14.17 -2.25 1.17
CA VAL A 320 -14.89 -1.88 -0.07
C VAL A 320 -15.89 -2.96 -0.48
N ARG A 321 -15.57 -4.24 -0.27
CA ARG A 321 -16.51 -5.33 -0.50
C ARG A 321 -17.65 -5.34 0.54
N GLU A 322 -17.33 -5.20 1.82
CA GLU A 322 -18.31 -5.17 2.92
C GLU A 322 -19.30 -3.99 2.78
N SER A 323 -18.87 -2.87 2.21
CA SER A 323 -19.73 -1.71 1.94
C SER A 323 -20.70 -1.92 0.77
N GLY A 324 -20.67 -3.07 0.10
CA GLY A 324 -21.57 -3.39 -1.03
C GLY A 324 -21.21 -2.72 -2.35
N LEU A 325 -20.08 -2.03 -2.43
CA LEU A 325 -19.62 -1.35 -3.65
C LEU A 325 -19.10 -2.31 -4.72
N VAL A 326 -18.72 -3.56 -4.36
CA VAL A 326 -18.09 -4.51 -5.28
C VAL A 326 -19.16 -5.33 -6.02
N GLY A 327 -19.05 -5.35 -7.34
CA GLY A 327 -19.81 -6.23 -8.23
C GLY A 327 -19.01 -7.48 -8.63
N GLU A 328 -18.37 -7.45 -9.77
CA GLU A 328 -17.57 -8.54 -10.33
C GLU A 328 -16.14 -8.56 -9.73
N VAL A 329 -15.62 -9.76 -9.46
CA VAL A 329 -14.22 -9.94 -9.05
C VAL A 329 -13.53 -10.88 -10.03
N VAL A 330 -12.39 -10.44 -10.58
CA VAL A 330 -11.60 -11.19 -11.56
C VAL A 330 -10.14 -11.25 -11.10
N SER A 331 -9.47 -12.38 -11.30
CA SER A 331 -8.03 -12.50 -11.07
C SER A 331 -7.24 -12.48 -12.38
N ARG A 332 -6.07 -11.88 -12.33
CA ARG A 332 -5.06 -11.91 -13.38
C ARG A 332 -3.78 -12.52 -12.81
N PRO A 333 -3.54 -13.83 -13.00
CA PRO A 333 -2.37 -14.51 -12.46
C PRO A 333 -1.07 -13.94 -12.99
N SER A 334 -0.03 -13.94 -12.15
CA SER A 334 1.34 -13.56 -12.54
C SER A 334 1.91 -14.52 -13.58
N ARG A 335 2.97 -14.12 -14.28
CA ARG A 335 3.64 -15.03 -15.22
C ARG A 335 4.20 -16.25 -14.53
N SER A 336 4.77 -16.10 -13.36
CA SER A 336 5.26 -17.22 -12.56
C SER A 336 4.13 -18.20 -12.23
N THR A 337 2.98 -17.71 -11.79
CA THR A 337 1.79 -18.53 -11.53
C THR A 337 1.34 -19.26 -12.79
N LEU A 338 1.25 -18.53 -13.93
CA LEU A 338 0.90 -19.14 -15.22
C LEU A 338 1.83 -20.29 -15.60
N VAL A 339 3.14 -20.05 -15.58
CA VAL A 339 4.15 -21.04 -15.96
C VAL A 339 4.07 -22.25 -15.03
N ARG A 340 4.00 -22.07 -13.72
CA ARG A 340 3.91 -23.15 -12.75
C ARG A 340 2.66 -23.99 -12.93
N ARG A 341 1.47 -23.39 -13.08
CA ARG A 341 0.20 -24.08 -13.28
C ARG A 341 0.15 -24.82 -14.62
N LYS A 342 0.58 -24.17 -15.71
CA LYS A 342 0.67 -24.81 -17.03
C LYS A 342 1.65 -25.98 -17.01
N ARG A 343 2.83 -25.83 -16.37
CA ARG A 343 3.81 -26.93 -16.24
C ARG A 343 3.29 -28.07 -15.38
N ALA A 344 2.53 -27.79 -14.34
CA ALA A 344 1.88 -28.83 -13.51
C ALA A 344 0.85 -29.66 -14.32
N ALA A 345 0.17 -29.03 -15.29
CA ALA A 345 -0.77 -29.68 -16.19
C ALA A 345 -0.11 -30.45 -17.36
N MET A 346 1.22 -30.43 -17.47
CA MET A 346 2.00 -31.19 -18.46
C MET A 346 2.22 -32.63 -18.03
N SER A 347 2.28 -33.55 -19.00
CA SER A 347 2.80 -34.91 -18.80
C SER A 347 4.29 -34.89 -18.44
N ALA A 348 4.84 -36.01 -18.01
CA ALA A 348 6.28 -36.14 -17.73
C ALA A 348 7.14 -35.79 -18.96
N ASP A 349 6.78 -36.30 -20.14
CA ASP A 349 7.49 -36.06 -21.38
C ASP A 349 7.40 -34.59 -21.83
N GLU A 350 6.24 -33.96 -21.70
CA GLU A 350 6.04 -32.54 -22.02
C GLU A 350 6.88 -31.63 -21.12
N ARG A 351 7.02 -31.96 -19.82
CA ARG A 351 7.91 -31.22 -18.90
C ARG A 351 9.37 -31.33 -19.33
N VAL A 352 9.81 -32.50 -19.77
CA VAL A 352 11.17 -32.67 -20.32
C VAL A 352 11.38 -31.82 -21.55
N TRP A 353 10.40 -31.76 -22.47
CA TRP A 353 10.49 -30.91 -23.65
C TRP A 353 10.45 -29.42 -23.32
N PHE A 354 9.59 -29.00 -22.40
CA PHE A 354 9.58 -27.64 -21.88
C PHE A 354 10.97 -27.26 -21.35
N ASP A 355 11.55 -28.06 -20.45
CA ASP A 355 12.86 -27.81 -19.84
C ASP A 355 14.01 -27.78 -20.88
N ARG A 356 13.93 -28.59 -21.94
CA ARG A 356 14.89 -28.56 -23.05
C ARG A 356 14.76 -27.32 -23.92
N LEU A 357 13.53 -26.92 -24.25
CA LEU A 357 13.25 -25.79 -25.15
C LEU A 357 13.61 -24.45 -24.51
N ILE A 358 13.36 -24.23 -23.24
CA ILE A 358 13.77 -23.00 -22.54
C ILE A 358 15.30 -22.86 -22.46
N ARG A 359 16.03 -23.98 -22.39
CA ARG A 359 17.49 -23.96 -22.42
C ARG A 359 18.01 -23.74 -23.82
N ASN A 360 17.55 -24.52 -24.79
CA ASN A 360 17.98 -24.42 -26.17
C ASN A 360 16.82 -24.67 -27.16
N PRO A 361 16.32 -23.61 -27.84
CA PRO A 361 15.25 -23.72 -28.83
C PRO A 361 15.59 -24.61 -30.07
N ALA A 362 16.86 -24.93 -30.34
CA ALA A 362 17.21 -25.88 -31.41
C ALA A 362 16.53 -27.25 -31.24
N ASN A 363 16.15 -27.62 -30.01
CA ASN A 363 15.39 -28.85 -29.72
C ASN A 363 14.00 -28.90 -30.40
N LEU A 364 13.51 -27.81 -31.00
CA LEU A 364 12.29 -27.78 -31.81
C LEU A 364 12.37 -28.78 -33.00
N GLN A 365 13.57 -29.07 -33.49
CA GLN A 365 13.78 -29.99 -34.62
C GLN A 365 13.84 -31.46 -34.19
N SER A 366 13.81 -31.77 -32.91
CA SER A 366 13.89 -33.14 -32.41
C SER A 366 12.63 -33.95 -32.75
N GLU A 367 12.82 -35.17 -33.24
CA GLU A 367 11.72 -36.06 -33.63
C GLU A 367 10.72 -36.30 -32.47
N GLY A 368 11.22 -36.48 -31.27
CA GLY A 368 10.35 -36.69 -30.08
C GLY A 368 9.48 -35.48 -29.73
N PHE A 369 9.94 -34.23 -29.97
CA PHE A 369 9.08 -33.07 -29.81
C PHE A 369 8.02 -33.00 -30.91
N ARG A 370 8.43 -33.26 -32.16
CA ARG A 370 7.51 -33.25 -33.31
C ARG A 370 6.50 -34.39 -33.29
N ALA A 371 6.78 -35.46 -32.56
CA ALA A 371 5.86 -36.58 -32.36
C ALA A 371 4.71 -36.25 -31.41
N LEU A 372 4.80 -35.18 -30.61
CA LEU A 372 3.68 -34.72 -29.79
C LEU A 372 2.52 -34.25 -30.68
N GLN A 373 1.30 -34.38 -30.22
CA GLN A 373 0.12 -33.81 -30.89
C GLN A 373 0.27 -32.29 -31.00
N GLN A 374 -0.21 -31.68 -32.08
CA GLN A 374 0.01 -30.27 -32.36
C GLN A 374 -0.53 -29.32 -31.27
N ASP A 375 -1.65 -29.67 -30.64
CA ASP A 375 -2.20 -28.91 -29.50
C ASP A 375 -1.27 -28.98 -28.28
N ARG A 376 -0.62 -30.13 -28.06
CA ARG A 376 0.34 -30.32 -26.96
C ARG A 376 1.68 -29.63 -27.24
N GLN A 377 2.15 -29.65 -28.50
CA GLN A 377 3.28 -28.83 -28.92
C GLN A 377 2.99 -27.35 -28.66
N ALA A 378 1.84 -26.86 -29.09
CA ALA A 378 1.41 -25.48 -28.86
C ALA A 378 1.41 -25.12 -27.37
N PHE A 379 0.84 -25.98 -26.52
CA PHE A 379 0.78 -25.77 -25.07
C PHE A 379 2.17 -25.65 -24.43
N VAL A 380 3.11 -26.53 -24.82
CA VAL A 380 4.50 -26.49 -24.35
C VAL A 380 5.20 -25.21 -24.82
N LEU A 381 5.01 -24.81 -26.11
CA LEU A 381 5.61 -23.60 -26.68
C LEU A 381 5.07 -22.33 -26.01
N GLU A 382 3.77 -22.23 -25.77
CA GLU A 382 3.15 -21.10 -25.08
C GLU A 382 3.69 -20.96 -23.66
N THR A 383 3.82 -22.08 -22.94
CA THR A 383 4.39 -22.07 -21.59
C THR A 383 5.88 -21.68 -21.61
N ALA A 384 6.64 -22.19 -22.58
CA ALA A 384 8.04 -21.79 -22.76
C ALA A 384 8.19 -20.29 -23.10
N SER A 385 7.29 -19.75 -23.93
CA SER A 385 7.23 -18.32 -24.20
C SER A 385 6.93 -17.48 -22.94
N ASP A 386 5.95 -17.89 -22.14
CA ASP A 386 5.64 -17.21 -20.87
C ASP A 386 6.86 -17.18 -19.95
N TYR A 387 7.58 -18.29 -19.81
CA TYR A 387 8.81 -18.39 -19.01
C TYR A 387 9.92 -17.46 -19.54
N LEU A 388 10.17 -17.48 -20.84
CA LEU A 388 11.23 -16.67 -21.44
C LEU A 388 10.91 -15.17 -21.40
N LEU A 389 9.64 -14.79 -21.52
CA LEU A 389 9.19 -13.40 -21.36
C LEU A 389 9.40 -12.90 -19.93
N GLN A 390 9.06 -13.72 -18.92
CA GLN A 390 9.30 -13.40 -17.53
C GLN A 390 10.77 -13.05 -17.27
N HIS A 391 11.69 -13.91 -17.74
CA HIS A 391 13.13 -13.70 -17.52
C HIS A 391 13.69 -12.55 -18.36
N SER A 392 13.10 -12.26 -19.51
CA SER A 392 13.49 -11.11 -20.32
C SER A 392 13.04 -9.77 -19.73
N ALA A 393 11.96 -9.74 -18.99
CA ALA A 393 11.45 -8.53 -18.35
C ALA A 393 12.29 -8.12 -17.14
N VAL A 394 12.75 -9.10 -16.33
CA VAL A 394 13.55 -8.86 -15.13
C VAL A 394 15.01 -8.54 -15.47
N GLY A 395 15.56 -9.11 -16.54
CA GLY A 395 17.01 -9.09 -16.84
C GLY A 395 17.55 -7.83 -17.52
N GLY A 396 16.74 -6.82 -17.87
CA GLY A 396 17.26 -5.64 -18.58
C GLY A 396 18.06 -5.99 -19.84
N GLU A 397 19.34 -5.57 -19.91
CA GLU A 397 20.26 -5.97 -21.01
C GLU A 397 20.61 -7.46 -20.97
N GLU A 398 20.76 -8.06 -19.78
CA GLU A 398 20.97 -9.49 -19.59
C GLU A 398 19.75 -10.32 -20.04
N GLY A 399 18.57 -9.71 -20.17
CA GLY A 399 17.37 -10.33 -20.75
C GLY A 399 17.43 -10.57 -22.26
N SER A 400 18.45 -10.06 -22.98
CA SER A 400 18.58 -10.19 -24.43
C SER A 400 18.60 -11.65 -24.94
N PRO A 401 19.33 -12.60 -24.34
CA PRO A 401 19.30 -14.00 -24.73
C PRO A 401 17.92 -14.65 -24.59
N PHE A 402 17.16 -14.27 -23.58
CA PHE A 402 15.79 -14.77 -23.37
C PHE A 402 14.84 -14.24 -24.45
N ARG A 403 14.99 -12.98 -24.87
CA ARG A 403 14.21 -12.37 -25.97
C ARG A 403 14.45 -13.08 -27.30
N GLU A 404 15.69 -13.41 -27.61
CA GLU A 404 16.02 -14.13 -28.84
C GLU A 404 15.45 -15.55 -28.85
N LYS A 405 15.63 -16.29 -27.76
CA LYS A 405 15.01 -17.62 -27.60
C LYS A 405 13.48 -17.54 -27.74
N ASN A 406 12.86 -16.54 -27.13
CA ASN A 406 11.41 -16.36 -27.21
C ASN A 406 10.93 -16.10 -28.64
N ARG A 407 11.64 -15.31 -29.44
CA ARG A 407 11.32 -15.11 -30.88
C ARG A 407 11.30 -16.43 -31.65
N THR A 408 12.27 -17.31 -31.37
CA THR A 408 12.35 -18.64 -32.00
C THR A 408 11.16 -19.51 -31.61
N ILE A 409 10.79 -19.53 -30.32
CA ILE A 409 9.64 -20.26 -29.81
C ILE A 409 8.32 -19.73 -30.41
N LEU A 410 8.14 -18.39 -30.45
CA LEU A 410 6.93 -17.78 -31.03
C LEU A 410 6.79 -18.05 -32.50
N ARG A 411 7.89 -18.07 -33.29
CA ARG A 411 7.88 -18.44 -34.69
C ARG A 411 7.39 -19.89 -34.87
N ALA A 412 7.97 -20.83 -34.13
CA ALA A 412 7.52 -22.22 -34.15
C ALA A 412 6.05 -22.36 -33.73
N ARG A 413 5.60 -21.61 -32.71
CA ARG A 413 4.18 -21.59 -32.29
C ARG A 413 3.24 -21.08 -33.39
N SER A 414 3.65 -20.04 -34.13
CA SER A 414 2.84 -19.46 -35.22
C SER A 414 2.65 -20.39 -36.43
N GLU A 415 3.56 -21.35 -36.59
CA GLU A 415 3.47 -22.38 -37.65
C GLU A 415 2.41 -23.45 -37.36
N LEU A 416 2.10 -23.62 -36.04
CA LEU A 416 1.05 -24.54 -35.62
C LEU A 416 -0.34 -23.90 -35.78
N LYS A 417 -1.17 -24.40 -36.67
CA LYS A 417 -2.50 -23.90 -36.95
C LYS A 417 -3.55 -24.48 -35.97
N VAL A 418 -3.28 -24.33 -34.66
CA VAL A 418 -4.16 -24.82 -33.61
C VAL A 418 -4.56 -23.67 -32.67
N THR A 419 -5.81 -23.70 -32.19
CA THR A 419 -6.30 -22.73 -31.20
C THR A 419 -5.59 -22.96 -29.87
N PRO A 420 -5.17 -21.91 -29.15
CA PRO A 420 -4.63 -22.04 -27.80
C PRO A 420 -5.60 -22.80 -26.89
N ARG A 421 -5.08 -23.68 -26.06
CA ARG A 421 -5.87 -24.36 -25.04
C ARG A 421 -6.18 -23.38 -23.92
N ASP A 422 -7.45 -23.13 -23.71
CA ASP A 422 -7.90 -22.37 -22.53
C ASP A 422 -7.81 -23.27 -21.31
N LEU A 423 -6.90 -22.91 -20.39
CA LEU A 423 -6.74 -23.60 -19.11
C LEU A 423 -7.09 -22.60 -18.01
N PRO A 424 -8.14 -22.84 -17.22
CA PRO A 424 -8.42 -22.00 -16.06
C PRO A 424 -7.24 -22.05 -15.09
N ILE A 425 -6.62 -20.89 -14.86
CA ILE A 425 -5.45 -20.77 -13.99
C ILE A 425 -5.89 -20.14 -12.68
N GLU A 426 -5.80 -20.92 -11.62
CA GLU A 426 -6.00 -20.40 -10.26
C GLU A 426 -4.81 -19.56 -9.82
N PRO A 427 -5.03 -18.36 -9.27
CA PRO A 427 -4.00 -17.51 -8.69
C PRO A 427 -3.22 -18.23 -7.58
N TYR A 428 -1.98 -17.84 -7.37
CA TYR A 428 -1.18 -18.34 -6.26
C TYR A 428 -1.67 -17.79 -4.92
N VAL A 429 -1.94 -16.48 -4.87
CA VAL A 429 -2.60 -15.85 -3.73
C VAL A 429 -4.11 -15.96 -3.92
N LYS A 430 -4.79 -16.62 -2.98
CA LYS A 430 -6.26 -16.69 -2.96
C LYS A 430 -6.86 -15.30 -2.80
N GLN A 431 -8.14 -15.18 -3.16
CA GLN A 431 -8.85 -13.91 -3.19
C GLN A 431 -8.67 -13.09 -1.89
N PRO A 432 -8.15 -11.86 -1.95
CA PRO A 432 -7.74 -11.08 -0.79
C PRO A 432 -8.82 -10.79 0.24
N ASP A 433 -10.02 -10.44 -0.21
CA ASP A 433 -11.16 -10.13 0.65
C ASP A 433 -11.74 -11.36 1.40
N LEU A 434 -11.32 -12.57 1.02
CA LEU A 434 -11.65 -13.81 1.75
C LEU A 434 -10.64 -14.13 2.87
N GLY A 435 -9.58 -13.34 3.01
CA GLY A 435 -8.60 -13.44 4.08
C GLY A 435 -9.15 -12.95 5.43
N HIS A 436 -8.49 -13.33 6.51
CA HIS A 436 -8.78 -12.81 7.85
C HIS A 436 -8.36 -11.33 7.99
N GLY A 437 -8.83 -10.64 9.04
CA GLY A 437 -8.35 -9.30 9.42
C GLY A 437 -6.86 -9.28 9.72
N THR A 438 -6.16 -8.20 9.40
CA THR A 438 -4.70 -8.14 9.60
C THR A 438 -4.31 -7.95 11.05
N SER A 439 -5.17 -7.34 11.85
CA SER A 439 -5.01 -7.21 13.29
C SER A 439 -5.45 -8.49 14.00
N ARG A 440 -4.78 -8.84 15.10
CA ARG A 440 -5.11 -10.03 15.88
C ARG A 440 -5.11 -9.73 17.37
N ILE A 441 -6.09 -10.26 18.08
CA ILE A 441 -6.07 -10.43 19.52
C ILE A 441 -6.20 -11.92 19.83
N GLY A 442 -5.35 -12.43 20.73
CA GLY A 442 -5.40 -13.78 21.24
C GLY A 442 -5.52 -13.76 22.76
N ILE A 443 -6.39 -14.62 23.29
CA ILE A 443 -6.49 -14.85 24.74
C ILE A 443 -6.21 -16.33 24.95
N GLY A 444 -5.34 -16.63 25.91
CA GLY A 444 -4.90 -17.98 26.17
C GLY A 444 -4.49 -18.23 27.61
N ALA A 445 -4.20 -19.50 27.88
CA ALA A 445 -3.63 -19.94 29.13
C ALA A 445 -2.59 -21.03 28.84
N GLY A 446 -1.67 -21.20 29.78
CA GLY A 446 -0.60 -22.17 29.59
C GLY A 446 0.25 -22.39 30.82
N TRP A 447 1.34 -23.13 30.60
CA TRP A 447 2.31 -23.46 31.65
C TRP A 447 3.73 -23.20 31.13
N ARG A 448 4.52 -22.54 31.97
CA ARG A 448 5.96 -22.41 31.77
C ARG A 448 6.71 -22.98 32.97
N ASN A 449 7.44 -24.08 32.74
CA ASN A 449 8.18 -24.77 33.81
C ASN A 449 7.30 -25.02 35.07
N HIS A 450 6.10 -25.58 34.92
CA HIS A 450 5.08 -25.82 35.94
C HIS A 450 4.41 -24.60 36.55
N ARG A 451 4.69 -23.38 36.05
CA ARG A 451 4.03 -22.15 36.47
C ARG A 451 2.86 -21.84 35.51
N ALA A 452 1.66 -21.86 36.00
CA ALA A 452 0.49 -21.53 35.23
C ALA A 452 0.43 -20.00 34.95
N PHE A 453 -0.03 -19.63 33.76
CA PHE A 453 -0.24 -18.24 33.37
C PHE A 453 -1.44 -18.09 32.44
N GLU A 454 -1.98 -16.88 32.39
CA GLU A 454 -2.84 -16.39 31.32
C GLU A 454 -2.01 -15.53 30.36
N GLU A 455 -2.37 -15.56 29.06
CA GLU A 455 -1.72 -14.76 28.04
C GLU A 455 -2.73 -13.93 27.26
N THR A 456 -2.39 -12.67 27.02
CA THR A 456 -3.02 -11.84 26.00
C THR A 456 -1.97 -11.53 24.95
N ASN A 457 -2.29 -11.85 23.70
CA ASN A 457 -1.43 -11.58 22.54
C ASN A 457 -2.15 -10.60 21.62
N ILE A 458 -1.46 -9.53 21.21
CA ILE A 458 -1.96 -8.50 20.31
C ILE A 458 -0.96 -8.33 19.18
N ARG A 459 -1.43 -8.29 17.94
CA ARG A 459 -0.64 -7.94 16.76
C ARG A 459 -1.38 -6.86 15.99
N ALA A 460 -0.69 -5.75 15.68
CA ALA A 460 -1.29 -4.67 14.90
C ALA A 460 -1.47 -5.07 13.43
N ALA A 461 -0.46 -5.66 12.80
CA ALA A 461 -0.46 -6.19 11.43
C ALA A 461 0.61 -7.28 11.31
N TYR A 462 0.55 -8.19 10.43
CA TYR A 462 -0.22 -8.44 9.24
C TYR A 462 -0.69 -9.90 9.27
N HIS A 463 0.26 -10.89 9.19
CA HIS A 463 0.02 -12.33 9.06
C HIS A 463 1.23 -13.11 9.59
N ASP A 464 1.02 -14.29 10.24
CA ASP A 464 2.11 -15.22 10.60
C ASP A 464 1.98 -16.57 9.85
N LEU A 465 3.04 -17.37 9.88
CA LEU A 465 3.10 -18.64 9.13
C LEU A 465 2.00 -19.64 9.50
N LEU A 466 1.44 -19.55 10.70
CA LEU A 466 0.34 -20.42 11.14
C LEU A 466 -1.03 -19.84 10.92
N ASP A 467 -1.17 -18.55 10.63
CA ASP A 467 -2.46 -17.93 10.38
C ASP A 467 -3.16 -18.52 9.14
N PRO A 468 -4.49 -18.36 8.97
CA PRO A 468 -5.20 -18.79 7.77
C PRO A 468 -4.67 -18.10 6.52
N GLU A 469 -4.24 -18.83 5.50
CA GLU A 469 -3.57 -18.31 4.30
C GLU A 469 -4.42 -17.51 3.29
N PRO A 470 -5.77 -17.75 3.15
CA PRO A 470 -6.52 -17.04 2.11
C PRO A 470 -6.26 -15.54 2.16
N GLY A 471 -5.99 -14.94 0.99
CA GLY A 471 -5.72 -13.50 0.85
C GLY A 471 -4.29 -13.06 1.12
N PHE A 472 -3.47 -13.88 1.73
CA PHE A 472 -2.08 -13.56 2.06
C PHE A 472 -1.10 -14.31 1.16
N THR A 473 0.13 -13.80 1.05
CA THR A 473 1.20 -14.49 0.34
C THR A 473 1.52 -15.79 1.10
N PRO A 474 1.36 -16.97 0.46
CA PRO A 474 1.67 -18.24 1.11
C PRO A 474 3.12 -18.29 1.60
N ASP A 475 3.32 -19.02 2.71
CA ASP A 475 4.65 -19.25 3.31
C ASP A 475 5.41 -17.99 3.70
N ALA A 476 4.69 -16.89 3.88
CA ALA A 476 5.22 -15.60 4.30
C ALA A 476 4.67 -15.22 5.68
N GLN A 477 5.49 -14.57 6.47
CA GLN A 477 5.11 -13.96 7.73
C GLN A 477 5.55 -12.51 7.74
N ILE A 478 4.66 -11.63 8.13
CA ILE A 478 4.96 -10.23 8.44
C ILE A 478 4.19 -9.89 9.71
N GLU A 479 4.85 -9.86 10.84
CA GLU A 479 4.27 -9.36 12.08
C GLU A 479 4.83 -7.98 12.38
N ILE A 480 3.94 -7.01 12.53
CA ILE A 480 4.26 -5.64 12.92
C ILE A 480 3.62 -5.37 14.28
N MET A 481 4.42 -4.84 15.22
CA MET A 481 3.99 -4.47 16.56
C MET A 481 3.23 -5.61 17.28
N SER A 482 3.86 -6.79 17.36
CA SER A 482 3.31 -7.95 18.07
C SER A 482 3.72 -7.90 19.54
N LEU A 483 2.75 -8.03 20.44
CA LEU A 483 2.92 -7.96 21.90
C LEU A 483 2.23 -9.15 22.58
N SER A 484 2.95 -9.88 23.43
CA SER A 484 2.39 -10.91 24.32
C SER A 484 2.61 -10.51 25.77
N LEU A 485 1.53 -10.49 26.51
CA LEU A 485 1.50 -10.19 27.95
C LEU A 485 1.07 -11.43 28.70
N ARG A 486 1.79 -11.80 29.76
CA ARG A 486 1.48 -12.94 30.63
C ARG A 486 1.28 -12.50 32.07
N HIS A 487 0.29 -13.09 32.73
CA HIS A 487 0.09 -13.01 34.17
C HIS A 487 0.34 -14.37 34.78
N TYR A 488 1.34 -14.47 35.67
CA TYR A 488 1.71 -15.69 36.39
C TYR A 488 1.04 -15.74 37.75
N HIS A 489 0.26 -16.80 38.05
CA HIS A 489 -0.56 -16.91 39.27
C HIS A 489 0.25 -17.04 40.54
N ASP A 490 1.36 -17.79 40.52
CA ASP A 490 2.15 -18.14 41.70
C ASP A 490 2.75 -16.92 42.43
N GLN A 491 3.03 -15.83 41.71
CA GLN A 491 3.57 -14.60 42.22
C GLN A 491 2.70 -13.37 41.95
N SER A 492 1.50 -13.56 41.35
CA SER A 492 0.63 -12.50 40.85
C SER A 492 1.40 -11.44 40.03
N GLN A 493 2.21 -11.94 39.10
CA GLN A 493 3.18 -11.12 38.37
C GLN A 493 2.82 -11.01 36.88
N ALA A 494 2.56 -9.76 36.41
CA ALA A 494 2.43 -9.48 34.98
C ALA A 494 3.77 -9.24 34.33
N ARG A 495 3.99 -9.79 33.11
CA ARG A 495 5.21 -9.65 32.32
C ARG A 495 4.92 -9.47 30.84
N VAL A 496 5.76 -8.67 30.18
CA VAL A 496 5.85 -8.70 28.72
C VAL A 496 6.65 -9.95 28.34
N GLU A 497 5.96 -10.93 27.77
CA GLU A 497 6.60 -12.16 27.34
C GLU A 497 7.36 -11.97 26.04
N ARG A 498 6.74 -11.30 25.08
CA ARG A 498 7.35 -10.94 23.79
C ARG A 498 6.83 -9.61 23.32
N PHE A 499 7.72 -8.82 22.76
CA PHE A 499 7.39 -7.63 21.98
C PHE A 499 8.26 -7.62 20.73
N SER A 500 7.64 -7.68 19.55
CA SER A 500 8.33 -7.63 18.26
C SER A 500 7.78 -6.46 17.44
N PRO A 501 8.51 -5.36 17.34
CA PRO A 501 8.21 -4.29 16.38
C PRO A 501 8.14 -4.82 14.95
N ILE A 502 9.04 -5.74 14.59
CA ILE A 502 9.09 -6.36 13.28
C ILE A 502 9.58 -7.83 13.37
N ASN A 503 8.84 -8.73 12.74
CA ASN A 503 9.21 -10.14 12.59
C ASN A 503 8.74 -10.63 11.22
N ILE A 504 9.69 -10.79 10.29
CA ILE A 504 9.41 -11.15 8.90
C ILE A 504 10.11 -12.47 8.59
N VAL A 505 9.38 -13.37 7.94
CA VAL A 505 9.90 -14.63 7.39
C VAL A 505 9.34 -14.80 5.98
N SER A 506 10.21 -15.05 5.03
CA SER A 506 9.86 -15.39 3.66
C SER A 506 10.41 -16.77 3.33
N LEU A 507 9.54 -17.77 3.27
CA LEU A 507 9.90 -19.08 2.76
C LEU A 507 9.62 -19.08 1.26
N ALA A 508 10.65 -19.32 0.46
CA ALA A 508 10.58 -19.41 -0.98
C ALA A 508 10.92 -20.84 -1.42
N PRO A 509 9.92 -21.74 -1.57
CA PRO A 509 10.20 -23.08 -2.01
C PRO A 509 10.92 -23.10 -3.36
N MET A 510 12.11 -23.70 -3.38
CA MET A 510 12.94 -23.83 -4.57
C MET A 510 12.42 -24.97 -5.45
N ASP A 511 12.35 -24.70 -6.75
CA ASP A 511 12.06 -25.68 -7.78
C ASP A 511 12.96 -25.49 -9.02
N SER A 512 12.71 -26.23 -10.09
CA SER A 512 13.49 -26.11 -11.33
C SER A 512 13.28 -24.76 -12.07
N LEU A 513 12.27 -23.97 -11.68
CA LEU A 513 11.90 -22.70 -12.29
C LEU A 513 12.30 -21.48 -11.44
N SER A 514 12.44 -21.68 -10.14
CA SER A 514 12.75 -20.61 -9.17
C SER A 514 13.72 -21.11 -8.11
N GLN A 515 14.80 -20.37 -7.90
CA GLN A 515 15.83 -20.65 -6.89
C GLN A 515 16.01 -19.44 -5.96
N LEU A 516 14.91 -18.76 -5.63
CA LEU A 516 14.94 -17.61 -4.72
C LEU A 516 15.30 -18.08 -3.31
N PRO A 517 16.20 -17.39 -2.61
CA PRO A 517 16.53 -17.70 -1.22
C PRO A 517 15.36 -17.37 -0.29
N SER A 518 15.20 -18.19 0.75
CA SER A 518 14.39 -17.87 1.91
C SER A 518 15.17 -16.93 2.83
N TRP A 519 14.49 -16.02 3.53
CA TRP A 519 15.13 -15.10 4.45
C TRP A 519 14.23 -14.76 5.63
N LYS A 520 14.84 -14.33 6.73
CA LYS A 520 14.10 -13.86 7.91
C LYS A 520 14.80 -12.70 8.61
N VAL A 521 14.01 -11.86 9.28
CA VAL A 521 14.45 -10.79 10.15
C VAL A 521 13.51 -10.72 11.34
N ASN A 522 14.06 -10.67 12.56
CA ASN A 522 13.30 -10.44 13.77
C ASN A 522 14.04 -9.45 14.66
N VAL A 523 13.36 -8.40 15.08
CA VAL A 523 13.85 -7.43 16.07
C VAL A 523 12.81 -7.30 17.16
N GLY A 524 13.25 -7.35 18.43
CA GLY A 524 12.31 -7.23 19.52
C GLY A 524 12.89 -7.55 20.89
N MET A 525 12.00 -7.95 21.78
CA MET A 525 12.30 -8.35 23.15
C MET A 525 11.51 -9.63 23.48
N GLN A 526 12.12 -10.52 24.24
CA GLN A 526 11.48 -11.74 24.75
C GLN A 526 11.93 -12.02 26.19
N THR A 527 11.08 -12.67 26.96
CA THR A 527 11.43 -13.15 28.29
C THR A 527 12.18 -14.48 28.17
N ILE A 528 13.32 -14.56 28.84
CA ILE A 528 14.19 -15.74 28.88
C ILE A 528 14.49 -16.19 30.31
N ARG A 529 14.95 -17.45 30.45
CA ARG A 529 15.57 -17.97 31.66
C ARG A 529 17.08 -18.07 31.43
N HIS A 530 17.88 -17.47 32.30
CA HIS A 530 19.33 -17.50 32.22
C HIS A 530 19.99 -17.19 33.56
N ASN A 531 21.07 -17.91 33.93
CA ASN A 531 21.90 -17.66 35.13
C ASN A 531 21.11 -17.37 36.41
N GLY A 532 20.14 -18.23 36.76
CA GLY A 532 19.33 -18.08 37.98
C GLY A 532 18.15 -17.12 37.86
N CYS A 533 18.11 -16.28 36.84
CA CYS A 533 16.94 -15.45 36.56
C CYS A 533 15.92 -16.25 35.74
N THR A 534 14.67 -16.32 36.21
CA THR A 534 13.60 -17.13 35.62
C THR A 534 12.75 -16.39 34.60
N LEU A 535 12.65 -15.05 34.70
CA LEU A 535 11.84 -14.20 33.83
C LEU A 535 12.61 -12.91 33.48
N CYS A 536 13.73 -13.04 32.74
CA CYS A 536 14.55 -11.89 32.35
C CYS A 536 14.15 -11.36 30.99
N SER A 537 14.10 -10.04 30.87
CA SER A 537 13.95 -9.37 29.58
C SER A 537 15.23 -9.52 28.75
N ASN A 538 15.10 -9.92 27.50
CA ASN A 538 16.17 -10.08 26.54
C ASN A 538 15.80 -9.40 25.21
N GLY A 539 16.53 -8.35 24.85
CA GLY A 539 16.49 -7.78 23.51
C GLY A 539 17.08 -8.75 22.48
N VAL A 540 16.48 -8.86 21.33
CA VAL A 540 16.91 -9.78 20.26
C VAL A 540 16.90 -9.07 18.92
N ALA A 541 17.96 -9.28 18.13
CA ALA A 541 18.03 -8.99 16.71
C ALA A 541 18.55 -10.25 16.01
N ASN A 542 17.73 -10.83 15.16
CA ASN A 542 18.03 -12.08 14.43
C ASN A 542 17.85 -11.86 12.94
N VAL A 543 18.79 -12.34 12.15
CA VAL A 543 18.71 -12.37 10.69
C VAL A 543 19.09 -13.76 10.19
N GLY A 544 18.47 -14.21 9.11
CA GLY A 544 18.77 -15.51 8.53
C GLY A 544 18.59 -15.54 7.02
N LEU A 545 19.44 -16.34 6.36
CA LEU A 545 19.33 -16.69 4.95
C LEU A 545 19.22 -18.20 4.85
N GLY A 546 18.41 -18.68 3.90
CA GLY A 546 18.13 -20.11 3.82
C GLY A 546 17.49 -20.56 2.53
N ALA A 547 16.99 -21.78 2.56
CA ALA A 547 16.31 -22.43 1.46
C ALA A 547 15.05 -23.13 1.97
N ALA A 548 14.07 -23.28 1.09
CA ALA A 548 12.88 -24.08 1.35
C ALA A 548 12.60 -25.03 0.18
N ALA A 549 11.91 -26.14 0.46
CA ALA A 549 11.46 -27.11 -0.52
C ALA A 549 10.03 -27.53 -0.20
N GLU A 550 9.22 -27.71 -1.24
CA GLU A 550 7.81 -28.12 -1.11
C GLU A 550 7.64 -29.57 -1.50
N THR A 551 6.81 -30.29 -0.75
CA THR A 551 6.35 -31.64 -1.08
C THR A 551 4.83 -31.73 -0.93
N ALA A 552 4.27 -32.83 -1.38
CA ALA A 552 2.84 -33.16 -1.26
C ALA A 552 2.67 -34.60 -0.79
N LEU A 553 3.26 -34.91 0.37
CA LEU A 553 3.12 -36.23 0.98
C LEU A 553 1.77 -36.43 1.67
N PHE A 554 1.28 -35.40 2.36
CA PHE A 554 -0.10 -35.29 2.85
C PHE A 554 -0.90 -34.39 1.92
N LYS A 555 -1.05 -33.10 2.26
CA LYS A 555 -1.67 -32.12 1.40
C LYS A 555 -0.64 -31.16 0.80
N ARG A 556 0.19 -30.58 1.66
CA ARG A 556 1.30 -29.68 1.27
C ARG A 556 2.23 -29.51 2.46
N GLU A 557 3.51 -29.77 2.27
CA GLU A 557 4.55 -29.52 3.26
C GLU A 557 5.64 -28.64 2.67
N VAL A 558 6.10 -27.69 3.47
CA VAL A 558 7.24 -26.82 3.17
C VAL A 558 8.32 -27.06 4.21
N TYR A 559 9.40 -27.69 3.81
CA TYR A 559 10.61 -27.85 4.60
C TYR A 559 11.52 -26.65 4.40
N PHE A 560 12.14 -26.19 5.47
CA PHE A 560 13.04 -25.04 5.40
C PHE A 560 14.28 -25.21 6.27
N ALA A 561 15.36 -24.55 5.85
CA ALA A 561 16.60 -24.45 6.61
C ALA A 561 17.17 -23.03 6.50
N PHE A 562 17.65 -22.50 7.63
CA PHE A 562 18.29 -21.19 7.72
C PHE A 562 19.68 -21.29 8.35
N ALA A 563 20.62 -20.55 7.81
CA ALA A 563 21.81 -20.11 8.54
C ALA A 563 21.50 -18.74 9.15
N GLU A 564 21.83 -18.55 10.43
CA GLU A 564 21.39 -17.40 11.22
C GLU A 564 22.51 -16.70 11.95
N ALA A 565 22.36 -15.38 12.12
CA ALA A 565 23.11 -14.59 13.07
C ALA A 565 22.13 -13.94 14.07
N GLU A 566 22.50 -13.96 15.35
CA GLU A 566 21.67 -13.40 16.41
C GLU A 566 22.51 -12.60 17.40
N ALA A 567 22.04 -11.38 17.72
CA ALA A 567 22.56 -10.55 18.79
C ALA A 567 21.49 -10.41 19.88
N ASN A 568 21.92 -10.56 21.14
CA ASN A 568 21.05 -10.43 22.30
C ASN A 568 21.60 -9.41 23.29
N TYR A 569 20.70 -8.73 24.02
CA TYR A 569 21.05 -7.82 25.11
C TYR A 569 20.17 -8.10 26.32
N SER A 570 20.76 -8.45 27.46
CA SER A 570 20.06 -8.72 28.71
C SER A 570 20.93 -8.43 29.93
N ARG A 571 20.29 -7.98 31.01
CA ARG A 571 20.96 -7.85 32.32
C ARG A 571 21.28 -9.20 32.97
N ALA A 572 20.73 -10.30 32.45
CA ALA A 572 21.00 -11.65 32.91
C ALA A 572 22.34 -12.20 32.39
N TYR A 573 22.91 -11.61 31.37
CA TYR A 573 24.20 -11.98 30.82
C TYR A 573 25.34 -11.31 31.63
N GLU A 574 26.46 -11.99 31.81
CA GLU A 574 27.61 -11.45 32.51
C GLU A 574 28.12 -10.17 31.83
N GLU A 575 28.26 -10.18 30.50
CA GLU A 575 28.71 -9.02 29.71
C GLU A 575 27.50 -8.19 29.16
N ARG A 576 26.28 -8.45 29.64
CA ARG A 576 25.01 -7.83 29.20
C ARG A 576 24.66 -8.05 27.73
N HIS A 577 25.52 -8.61 26.92
CA HIS A 577 25.28 -8.91 25.52
C HIS A 577 25.86 -10.27 25.15
N ARG A 578 25.36 -10.82 24.06
CA ARG A 578 25.96 -11.97 23.37
C ARG A 578 25.66 -11.87 21.88
N VAL A 579 26.61 -12.32 21.05
CA VAL A 579 26.46 -12.40 19.60
C VAL A 579 26.94 -13.74 19.12
N GLY A 580 26.19 -14.38 18.28
CA GLY A 580 26.49 -15.69 17.75
C GLY A 580 25.78 -16.02 16.45
N GLY A 581 25.93 -17.25 16.02
CA GLY A 581 25.29 -17.77 14.82
C GLY A 581 24.99 -19.25 14.94
N GLY A 582 24.24 -19.75 14.00
CA GLY A 582 23.84 -21.15 13.97
C GLY A 582 22.87 -21.44 12.84
N GLY A 583 21.97 -22.37 13.08
CA GLY A 583 20.98 -22.76 12.07
C GLY A 583 19.65 -23.20 12.66
N THR A 584 18.62 -23.06 11.86
CA THR A 584 17.25 -23.57 12.09
C THR A 584 16.85 -24.47 10.95
N VAL A 585 16.23 -25.59 11.28
CA VAL A 585 15.52 -26.44 10.33
C VAL A 585 14.09 -26.60 10.78
N GLY A 586 13.15 -26.73 9.83
CA GLY A 586 11.76 -26.90 10.19
C GLY A 586 10.87 -27.33 9.03
N MET A 587 9.62 -27.52 9.36
CA MET A 587 8.55 -27.94 8.45
C MET A 587 7.27 -27.18 8.80
N LEU A 588 6.61 -26.70 7.76
CA LEU A 588 5.26 -26.16 7.80
C LEU A 588 4.37 -27.13 6.99
N ALA A 589 3.26 -27.58 7.54
CA ALA A 589 2.40 -28.57 6.89
C ALA A 589 0.92 -28.19 6.95
N ASP A 590 0.28 -28.14 5.78
CA ASP A 590 -1.16 -28.08 5.65
C ASP A 590 -1.73 -29.50 5.72
N VAL A 591 -2.26 -29.87 6.89
CA VAL A 591 -2.90 -31.17 7.09
C VAL A 591 -4.27 -31.22 6.40
N THR A 592 -5.02 -30.13 6.55
CA THR A 592 -6.29 -29.89 5.86
C THR A 592 -6.41 -28.39 5.52
N ASP A 593 -7.49 -27.96 4.86
CA ASP A 593 -7.76 -26.54 4.62
C ASP A 593 -7.90 -25.72 5.92
N ARG A 594 -8.24 -26.38 7.03
CA ARG A 594 -8.46 -25.75 8.32
C ARG A 594 -7.38 -26.03 9.36
N TRP A 595 -6.52 -27.01 9.14
CA TRP A 595 -5.54 -27.45 10.11
C TRP A 595 -4.13 -27.34 9.56
N LYS A 596 -3.31 -26.52 10.21
CA LYS A 596 -1.91 -26.28 9.86
C LYS A 596 -1.00 -26.57 11.04
N LEU A 597 0.16 -27.15 10.77
CA LEU A 597 1.19 -27.50 11.73
C LEU A 597 2.52 -26.83 11.36
N MET A 598 3.31 -26.50 12.35
CA MET A 598 4.69 -26.06 12.19
C MET A 598 5.57 -26.70 13.26
N VAL A 599 6.73 -27.22 12.85
CA VAL A 599 7.76 -27.72 13.76
C VAL A 599 9.09 -27.14 13.32
N SER A 600 9.91 -26.71 14.28
CA SER A 600 11.29 -26.29 13.97
C SER A 600 12.23 -26.58 15.13
N GLY A 601 13.51 -26.79 14.80
CA GLY A 601 14.59 -26.90 15.75
C GLY A 601 15.73 -25.98 15.37
N SER A 602 16.31 -25.31 16.35
CA SER A 602 17.43 -24.37 16.15
C SER A 602 18.56 -24.68 17.10
N TYR A 603 19.79 -24.52 16.60
CA TYR A 603 21.01 -24.50 17.41
C TYR A 603 21.79 -23.24 17.10
N LEU A 604 22.06 -22.45 18.14
CA LEU A 604 22.82 -21.21 18.07
C LEU A 604 23.97 -21.24 19.08
N ARG A 605 25.16 -20.89 18.63
CA ARG A 605 26.36 -20.76 19.45
C ARG A 605 26.79 -19.30 19.53
N TYR A 606 26.84 -18.78 20.73
CA TYR A 606 27.31 -17.41 21.00
C TYR A 606 28.79 -17.43 21.32
N ALA A 607 29.57 -16.72 20.49
CA ALA A 607 31.03 -16.65 20.58
C ALA A 607 31.54 -15.34 21.16
N LEU A 608 30.73 -14.29 21.13
CA LEU A 608 31.08 -12.94 21.65
C LEU A 608 30.15 -12.61 22.80
N GLY A 609 30.70 -11.95 23.83
CA GLY A 609 29.98 -11.65 25.07
C GLY A 609 29.76 -12.87 25.93
N ASP A 610 28.58 -13.02 26.50
CA ASP A 610 28.21 -14.21 27.30
C ASP A 610 28.18 -15.47 26.40
N LYS A 611 29.24 -16.26 26.50
CA LYS A 611 29.43 -17.47 25.66
C LYS A 611 28.57 -18.58 26.14
N SER A 612 27.65 -19.02 25.25
CA SER A 612 26.68 -20.08 25.54
C SER A 612 26.18 -20.71 24.25
N ASP A 613 25.65 -21.91 24.38
CA ASP A 613 24.88 -22.58 23.33
C ASP A 613 23.41 -22.43 23.65
N ASP A 614 22.54 -22.37 22.64
CA ASP A 614 21.09 -22.21 22.78
C ASP A 614 20.38 -23.22 21.85
N ILE A 615 19.71 -24.20 22.43
CA ILE A 615 18.93 -25.20 21.71
C ILE A 615 17.46 -24.84 21.84
N ARG A 616 16.79 -24.73 20.74
CA ARG A 616 15.37 -24.33 20.67
C ARG A 616 14.55 -25.34 19.87
N TRP A 617 13.37 -25.66 20.38
CA TRP A 617 12.34 -26.41 19.67
C TRP A 617 11.03 -25.63 19.70
N TYR A 618 10.35 -25.64 18.57
CA TYR A 618 9.03 -25.07 18.44
C TYR A 618 8.09 -26.07 17.79
N ALA A 619 6.89 -26.22 18.34
CA ALA A 619 5.79 -26.94 17.72
C ALA A 619 4.51 -26.12 17.85
N GLY A 620 3.92 -25.77 16.74
CA GLY A 620 2.68 -25.01 16.66
C GLY A 620 1.61 -25.75 15.88
N SER A 621 0.39 -25.67 16.35
CA SER A 621 -0.80 -26.20 15.68
C SER A 621 -1.88 -25.15 15.66
N ARG A 622 -2.49 -24.93 14.50
CA ARG A 622 -3.61 -23.99 14.33
C ARG A 622 -4.78 -24.69 13.65
N TYR A 623 -5.97 -24.50 14.21
CA TYR A 623 -7.23 -24.93 13.62
C TYR A 623 -8.14 -23.74 13.36
N THR A 624 -8.50 -23.50 12.10
CA THR A 624 -9.37 -22.40 11.66
C THR A 624 -10.84 -22.74 11.92
N LEU A 625 -11.50 -21.96 12.76
CA LEU A 625 -12.93 -22.09 13.04
C LEU A 625 -13.78 -21.38 11.96
N SER A 626 -13.41 -20.15 11.63
CA SER A 626 -14.02 -19.33 10.59
C SER A 626 -12.99 -18.36 10.02
N GLN A 627 -13.38 -17.48 9.10
CA GLN A 627 -12.49 -16.50 8.49
C GLN A 627 -11.66 -15.72 9.52
N ASN A 628 -12.29 -15.28 10.62
CA ASN A 628 -11.69 -14.40 11.61
C ASN A 628 -11.49 -15.07 12.99
N TRP A 629 -11.59 -16.42 13.09
CA TRP A 629 -11.41 -17.12 14.35
C TRP A 629 -10.57 -18.37 14.19
N ALA A 630 -9.60 -18.56 15.08
CA ALA A 630 -8.76 -19.76 15.13
C ALA A 630 -8.48 -20.22 16.57
N LEU A 631 -8.25 -21.52 16.72
CA LEU A 631 -7.64 -22.12 17.92
C LEU A 631 -6.17 -22.35 17.63
N ARG A 632 -5.32 -22.10 18.61
CA ARG A 632 -3.88 -22.28 18.49
C ARG A 632 -3.29 -22.96 19.73
N VAL A 633 -2.37 -23.88 19.50
CA VAL A 633 -1.58 -24.53 20.53
C VAL A 633 -0.12 -24.37 20.15
N GLU A 634 0.71 -23.92 21.06
CA GLU A 634 2.13 -23.70 20.83
C GLU A 634 2.96 -24.29 21.97
N TYR A 635 3.95 -25.07 21.62
CA TYR A 635 4.99 -25.55 22.51
C TYR A 635 6.32 -24.93 22.14
N ASN A 636 6.97 -24.30 23.10
CA ASN A 636 8.30 -23.75 22.98
C ASN A 636 9.23 -24.40 24.00
N HIS A 637 10.37 -24.83 23.55
CA HIS A 637 11.47 -25.28 24.38
C HIS A 637 12.73 -24.44 24.07
N ARG A 638 13.38 -23.95 25.09
CA ARG A 638 14.67 -23.25 24.96
C ARG A 638 15.56 -23.61 26.13
N ASP A 639 16.61 -24.39 25.87
CA ASP A 639 17.52 -24.94 26.89
C ASP A 639 16.77 -25.69 28.01
N ARG A 640 16.53 -25.02 29.16
CA ARG A 640 15.83 -25.56 30.34
C ARG A 640 14.43 -24.95 30.54
N ASP A 641 13.97 -24.22 29.56
CA ASP A 641 12.70 -23.48 29.62
C ASP A 641 11.65 -24.16 28.70
N ASN A 642 10.57 -24.62 29.30
CA ASN A 642 9.47 -25.27 28.59
C ASN A 642 8.20 -24.45 28.74
N ASP A 643 7.52 -24.23 27.64
CA ASP A 643 6.36 -23.36 27.54
C ASP A 643 5.29 -24.01 26.67
N LEU A 644 4.06 -24.13 27.18
CA LEU A 644 2.91 -24.63 26.43
C LEU A 644 1.76 -23.66 26.58
N VAL A 645 1.21 -23.18 25.46
CA VAL A 645 0.12 -22.19 25.39
C VAL A 645 -1.03 -22.72 24.56
N PHE A 646 -2.24 -22.56 25.05
CA PHE A 646 -3.49 -22.75 24.32
C PHE A 646 -4.16 -21.39 24.17
N SER A 647 -4.55 -21.01 22.99
CA SER A 647 -5.19 -19.71 22.75
C SER A 647 -6.34 -19.76 21.75
N VAL A 648 -7.28 -18.87 21.95
CA VAL A 648 -8.30 -18.52 20.96
C VAL A 648 -7.89 -17.19 20.35
N GLN A 649 -7.89 -17.11 19.04
CA GLN A 649 -7.45 -15.95 18.28
C GLN A 649 -8.62 -15.37 17.49
N ALA A 650 -8.79 -14.05 17.57
CA ALA A 650 -9.73 -13.28 16.78
C ALA A 650 -8.94 -12.30 15.88
N PHE A 651 -9.33 -12.23 14.62
CA PHE A 651 -8.75 -11.34 13.61
C PHE A 651 -9.76 -10.26 13.24
N PHE A 652 -9.30 -9.02 13.02
CA PHE A 652 -10.17 -7.87 12.71
C PHE A 652 -9.47 -6.81 11.87
#